data_72cd3873f8f66fdd07241dafac2c47e4
#
_entry.id   72cd3873f8f66fdd07241dafac2c47e4
#
_cell.length_a   1.000
_cell.length_b   1.000
_cell.length_c   1.000
_cell.angle_alpha   90.00
_cell.angle_beta   90.00
_cell.angle_gamma   90.00
#
_symmetry.space_group_name_H-M   'P 1'
#
loop_
_entity.id
_entity.type
_entity.pdbx_description
1 polymer ?
#
loop_
_entity_poly.entity_id
_entity_poly.type
_entity_poly.pdbx_seq_one_letter_code
_entity_poly.pdbx_strand_id
1 'polypeptide(L)'
;MPMEKHTYCRICEPLCGMIATVEDDRLVSLRPDKGHPLSRGFACPKGIAFTEIVNDPDRLRHPLRRRPDGEFEQISWDTALEEIGRRLVEVHQKSGSDSIGWYFGNPATFSTGHTLWTAIFMNLLGTPHVYSAGSQDVNNRFVASHFLYGNPLTAPIPDINRVDYLVIIGANPVVSHGSVMSSPRIREGLNAITARGGSVVVVDPRHTETAREFDWLPITPDTDALFLLSLLHVLFDENLADRDRLRRQARGVAELETLVAAYAPEATAGRTDIDPERVRAVARSLARTERAAVYGRVGTSLGRTGTLTTALLDMVNLVAGNLDVPGGSMFGDLGIPGQRLGVAALQRLSSFRWAGRRSRVGGLPQVLGTAPASLMAKEITTPGRGQLRALFVSAGNPVLSVPNGDELRSALDELDLMVSLDIYRNETNARADYILPATTMYEREDFLLPFQALFTTPFKQATEAVIPPQGEAREEWTVINELIGFLSSESLLIRSLHVGTQLARRVGRPVTPRRVSDLVIRMGLGGDRFGLRRGGLTYRRLVEDHPHGVVVADDLAPGQLAKNVTYLDGRIRLTAPELMTEVERLGVADDAGYPLRLIGMREIRSENSWQHNAPMLLRGGRSHAARMHPADATARGLAEGDLATVESRHGRISLPVTVTEDIKPGVVAIPHGWGHNGSGGWTQANAAAQNDLGAGGVNVNALTSSDPADLERLAGMANMTGVPIQVSALTESRVRSETDAQPART
;
A
#
# COMPACT_ATOMS: atom_id res chain seq x y z
N MET A 1 -13.92 -26.69 25.87
CA MET A 1 -12.65 -26.25 26.46
C MET A 1 -11.93 -25.36 25.50
N PRO A 2 -11.33 -24.25 25.92
CA PRO A 2 -10.57 -23.38 25.04
C PRO A 2 -9.47 -24.15 24.33
N MET A 3 -9.35 -23.95 23.02
CA MET A 3 -8.32 -24.54 22.16
C MET A 3 -7.38 -23.45 21.66
N GLU A 4 -6.08 -23.66 21.76
CA GLU A 4 -5.10 -22.76 21.15
C GLU A 4 -4.73 -23.19 19.74
N LYS A 5 -4.71 -22.23 18.81
CA LYS A 5 -4.29 -22.42 17.42
C LYS A 5 -3.18 -21.45 17.05
N HIS A 6 -2.13 -21.94 16.42
CA HIS A 6 -1.07 -21.11 15.87
C HIS A 6 -1.51 -20.51 14.54
N THR A 7 -1.23 -19.24 14.35
CA THR A 7 -1.56 -18.48 13.15
C THR A 7 -0.64 -17.26 13.03
N TYR A 8 -0.92 -16.37 12.11
CA TYR A 8 -0.21 -15.09 12.00
C TYR A 8 -1.14 -13.95 11.59
N CYS A 9 -0.77 -12.75 11.97
CA CYS A 9 -1.48 -11.51 11.62
C CYS A 9 -1.26 -11.16 10.16
N ARG A 10 -2.33 -10.86 9.42
CA ARG A 10 -2.32 -10.50 8.00
C ARG A 10 -2.87 -9.06 7.79
N ILE A 11 -2.54 -8.14 8.71
CA ILE A 11 -2.91 -6.73 8.59
C ILE A 11 -1.86 -5.96 7.78
N CYS A 12 -0.57 -6.30 7.97
CA CYS A 12 0.57 -5.66 7.35
C CYS A 12 1.70 -6.64 7.06
N GLU A 13 2.71 -6.20 6.33
CA GLU A 13 3.80 -7.02 5.76
C GLU A 13 4.63 -7.85 6.77
N PRO A 14 4.85 -7.41 8.05
CA PRO A 14 5.63 -8.19 9.02
C PRO A 14 5.08 -9.56 9.38
N LEU A 15 3.79 -9.83 9.17
CA LEU A 15 3.16 -11.13 9.39
C LEU A 15 3.48 -11.73 10.77
N CYS A 16 3.29 -10.94 11.83
CA CYS A 16 3.64 -11.34 13.20
C CYS A 16 2.91 -12.62 13.62
N GLY A 17 3.63 -13.58 14.24
CA GLY A 17 3.06 -14.81 14.76
C GLY A 17 2.08 -14.54 15.91
N MET A 18 0.95 -15.23 15.87
CA MET A 18 -0.15 -15.11 16.83
C MET A 18 -0.57 -16.47 17.33
N ILE A 19 -1.01 -16.51 18.58
CA ILE A 19 -1.75 -17.64 19.16
C ILE A 19 -3.17 -17.18 19.38
N ALA A 20 -4.10 -17.88 18.76
CA ALA A 20 -5.53 -17.65 18.87
C ALA A 20 -6.15 -18.63 19.87
N THR A 21 -6.89 -18.13 20.83
CA THR A 21 -7.73 -18.94 21.71
C THR A 21 -9.13 -19.02 21.12
N VAL A 22 -9.61 -20.24 20.89
CA VAL A 22 -10.93 -20.53 20.29
C VAL A 22 -11.76 -21.31 21.28
N GLU A 23 -13.01 -20.94 21.45
CA GLU A 23 -14.00 -21.60 22.30
C GLU A 23 -15.36 -21.60 21.57
N ASP A 24 -15.95 -22.76 21.40
CA ASP A 24 -17.22 -22.97 20.69
C ASP A 24 -17.25 -22.26 19.30
N ASP A 25 -16.21 -22.50 18.51
CA ASP A 25 -15.98 -21.90 17.17
C ASP A 25 -15.90 -20.36 17.16
N ARG A 26 -15.68 -19.73 18.31
CA ARG A 26 -15.49 -18.28 18.46
C ARG A 26 -14.06 -17.95 18.82
N LEU A 27 -13.51 -16.90 18.20
CA LEU A 27 -12.24 -16.34 18.58
C LEU A 27 -12.37 -15.55 19.88
N VAL A 28 -11.81 -16.07 20.98
CA VAL A 28 -11.90 -15.46 22.30
C VAL A 28 -10.79 -14.45 22.53
N SER A 29 -9.55 -14.78 22.14
CA SER A 29 -8.41 -13.89 22.30
C SER A 29 -7.32 -14.13 21.27
N LEU A 30 -6.51 -13.10 21.07
CA LEU A 30 -5.29 -13.14 20.27
C LEU A 30 -4.12 -12.67 21.13
N ARG A 31 -3.05 -13.44 21.15
CA ARG A 31 -1.80 -13.06 21.83
C ARG A 31 -0.60 -13.30 20.94
N PRO A 32 0.50 -12.52 21.13
CA PRO A 32 1.73 -12.73 20.37
C PRO A 32 2.32 -14.11 20.61
N ASP A 33 2.79 -14.75 19.54
CA ASP A 33 3.46 -16.05 19.61
C ASP A 33 4.94 -15.90 20.00
N LYS A 34 5.31 -16.35 21.20
CA LYS A 34 6.70 -16.33 21.68
C LYS A 34 7.62 -17.30 20.93
N GLY A 35 7.06 -18.37 20.37
CA GLY A 35 7.80 -19.37 19.57
C GLY A 35 8.06 -18.95 18.12
N HIS A 36 7.41 -17.87 17.65
CA HIS A 36 7.58 -17.40 16.28
C HIS A 36 8.99 -16.82 16.07
N PRO A 37 9.80 -17.34 15.12
CA PRO A 37 11.22 -17.04 15.04
C PRO A 37 11.54 -15.57 14.72
N LEU A 38 10.67 -14.85 14.01
CA LEU A 38 10.91 -13.44 13.65
C LEU A 38 10.28 -12.48 14.66
N SER A 39 9.00 -12.65 15.02
CA SER A 39 8.31 -11.72 15.92
C SER A 39 8.57 -11.97 17.40
N ARG A 40 8.97 -13.20 17.80
CA ARG A 40 9.43 -13.58 19.17
C ARG A 40 8.56 -13.00 20.29
N GLY A 41 7.23 -13.14 20.17
CA GLY A 41 6.29 -12.60 21.14
C GLY A 41 5.95 -11.11 20.96
N PHE A 42 6.30 -10.51 19.82
CA PHE A 42 5.85 -9.18 19.45
C PHE A 42 4.59 -9.22 18.58
N ALA A 43 3.60 -8.38 18.89
CA ALA A 43 2.54 -7.95 18.00
C ALA A 43 2.13 -6.52 18.37
N CYS A 44 1.76 -5.72 17.37
CA CYS A 44 1.29 -4.36 17.60
C CYS A 44 -0.18 -4.36 18.10
N PRO A 45 -0.68 -3.24 18.66
CA PRO A 45 -2.06 -3.14 19.13
C PRO A 45 -3.11 -3.54 18.10
N LYS A 46 -2.89 -3.28 16.81
CA LYS A 46 -3.83 -3.63 15.72
C LYS A 46 -4.07 -5.15 15.62
N GLY A 47 -2.99 -5.93 15.68
CA GLY A 47 -3.08 -7.39 15.61
C GLY A 47 -3.80 -7.99 16.82
N ILE A 48 -3.57 -7.44 18.01
CA ILE A 48 -4.22 -7.91 19.27
C ILE A 48 -5.70 -7.50 19.27
N ALA A 49 -6.03 -6.27 18.89
CA ALA A 49 -7.38 -5.75 18.84
C ALA A 49 -8.26 -6.43 17.77
N PHE A 50 -7.69 -7.23 16.89
CA PHE A 50 -8.46 -7.86 15.81
C PHE A 50 -9.52 -8.85 16.29
N THR A 51 -9.42 -9.33 17.53
CA THR A 51 -10.50 -10.08 18.20
C THR A 51 -11.80 -9.28 18.26
N GLU A 52 -11.70 -7.96 18.52
CA GLU A 52 -12.87 -7.06 18.54
C GLU A 52 -13.49 -6.94 17.13
N ILE A 53 -12.67 -6.90 16.08
CA ILE A 53 -13.15 -6.86 14.68
C ILE A 53 -13.86 -8.16 14.29
N VAL A 54 -13.31 -9.33 14.66
CA VAL A 54 -13.93 -10.64 14.34
C VAL A 54 -15.30 -10.78 14.99
N ASN A 55 -15.41 -10.34 16.25
CA ASN A 55 -16.64 -10.49 17.06
C ASN A 55 -17.56 -9.25 17.01
N ASP A 56 -17.23 -8.26 16.20
CA ASP A 56 -17.98 -7.01 16.11
C ASP A 56 -19.44 -7.26 15.70
N PRO A 57 -20.43 -6.75 16.44
CA PRO A 57 -21.85 -6.87 16.07
C PRO A 57 -22.18 -6.16 14.74
N ASP A 58 -21.41 -5.13 14.36
CA ASP A 58 -21.62 -4.39 13.11
C ASP A 58 -21.13 -5.17 11.86
N ARG A 59 -20.47 -6.33 12.05
CA ARG A 59 -20.02 -7.16 10.92
C ARG A 59 -21.18 -7.66 10.08
N LEU A 60 -20.99 -7.58 8.76
CA LEU A 60 -21.87 -8.20 7.79
C LEU A 60 -21.85 -9.73 7.94
N ARG A 61 -23.03 -10.32 8.04
CA ARG A 61 -23.18 -11.78 8.23
C ARG A 61 -24.03 -12.42 7.15
N HIS A 62 -24.80 -11.63 6.40
CA HIS A 62 -25.70 -12.07 5.35
C HIS A 62 -25.58 -11.16 4.13
N PRO A 63 -25.86 -11.65 2.91
CA PRO A 63 -25.97 -10.79 1.73
C PRO A 63 -27.08 -9.76 1.91
N LEU A 64 -26.80 -8.54 1.47
CA LEU A 64 -27.71 -7.41 1.54
C LEU A 64 -28.00 -6.89 0.13
N ARG A 65 -29.27 -6.53 -0.13
CA ARG A 65 -29.73 -5.84 -1.32
C ARG A 65 -30.25 -4.45 -0.94
N ARG A 66 -29.87 -3.42 -1.70
CA ARG A 66 -30.38 -2.06 -1.51
C ARG A 66 -31.78 -1.95 -2.09
N ARG A 67 -32.70 -1.41 -1.28
CA ARG A 67 -34.07 -1.10 -1.69
C ARG A 67 -34.17 0.28 -2.35
N PRO A 68 -35.28 0.59 -3.06
CA PRO A 68 -35.49 1.91 -3.67
C PRO A 68 -35.49 3.09 -2.67
N ASP A 69 -35.82 2.82 -1.41
CA ASP A 69 -35.76 3.83 -0.31
C ASP A 69 -34.33 4.07 0.20
N GLY A 70 -33.33 3.34 -0.33
CA GLY A 70 -31.94 3.43 0.08
C GLY A 70 -31.54 2.53 1.25
N GLU A 71 -32.50 1.90 1.92
CA GLU A 71 -32.25 0.95 2.98
C GLU A 71 -31.85 -0.44 2.43
N PHE A 72 -31.22 -1.24 3.29
CA PHE A 72 -30.79 -2.59 2.92
C PHE A 72 -31.69 -3.66 3.53
N GLU A 73 -31.99 -4.68 2.73
CA GLU A 73 -32.68 -5.89 3.17
C GLU A 73 -31.79 -7.11 3.01
N GLN A 74 -31.92 -8.05 3.91
CA GLN A 74 -31.23 -9.33 3.83
C GLN A 74 -31.85 -10.20 2.75
N ILE A 75 -31.02 -10.84 1.92
CA ILE A 75 -31.41 -11.80 0.89
C ILE A 75 -30.55 -13.07 1.00
N SER A 76 -30.94 -14.13 0.31
CA SER A 76 -30.12 -15.34 0.22
C SER A 76 -28.94 -15.16 -0.74
N TRP A 77 -27.88 -15.98 -0.57
CA TRP A 77 -26.77 -16.02 -1.51
C TRP A 77 -27.20 -16.38 -2.93
N ASP A 78 -28.13 -17.34 -3.08
CA ASP A 78 -28.61 -17.76 -4.39
C ASP A 78 -29.31 -16.60 -5.10
N THR A 79 -30.19 -15.89 -4.40
CA THR A 79 -30.87 -14.69 -4.91
C THR A 79 -29.83 -13.60 -5.28
N ALA A 80 -28.86 -13.33 -4.41
CA ALA A 80 -27.84 -12.32 -4.65
C ALA A 80 -27.00 -12.65 -5.90
N LEU A 81 -26.50 -13.87 -6.01
CA LEU A 81 -25.65 -14.30 -7.13
C LEU A 81 -26.43 -14.34 -8.45
N GLU A 82 -27.68 -14.81 -8.44
CA GLU A 82 -28.53 -14.84 -9.65
C GLU A 82 -28.82 -13.43 -10.16
N GLU A 83 -29.23 -12.51 -9.27
CA GLU A 83 -29.51 -11.12 -9.64
C GLU A 83 -28.26 -10.39 -10.11
N ILE A 84 -27.14 -10.51 -9.38
CA ILE A 84 -25.84 -9.91 -9.76
C ILE A 84 -25.37 -10.48 -11.10
N GLY A 85 -25.42 -11.82 -11.26
CA GLY A 85 -24.97 -12.48 -12.48
C GLY A 85 -25.77 -12.03 -13.71
N ARG A 86 -27.11 -11.96 -13.60
CA ARG A 86 -27.98 -11.44 -14.66
C ARG A 86 -27.65 -9.99 -15.02
N ARG A 87 -27.56 -9.08 -14.03
CA ARG A 87 -27.21 -7.66 -14.26
C ARG A 87 -25.79 -7.51 -14.84
N LEU A 88 -24.85 -8.33 -14.41
CA LEU A 88 -23.48 -8.32 -14.95
C LEU A 88 -23.45 -8.69 -16.43
N VAL A 89 -24.22 -9.73 -16.83
CA VAL A 89 -24.37 -10.13 -18.24
C VAL A 89 -25.06 -9.03 -19.04
N GLU A 90 -26.10 -8.40 -18.50
CA GLU A 90 -26.81 -7.28 -19.16
C GLU A 90 -25.85 -6.10 -19.42
N VAL A 91 -25.02 -5.71 -18.43
CA VAL A 91 -24.02 -4.65 -18.61
C VAL A 91 -22.97 -5.07 -19.65
N HIS A 92 -22.49 -6.31 -19.59
CA HIS A 92 -21.52 -6.83 -20.55
C HIS A 92 -22.08 -6.79 -21.99
N GLN A 93 -23.30 -7.22 -22.21
CA GLN A 93 -23.96 -7.24 -23.53
C GLN A 93 -24.24 -5.83 -24.05
N LYS A 94 -24.64 -4.90 -23.18
CA LYS A 94 -25.00 -3.52 -23.55
C LYS A 94 -23.77 -2.63 -23.79
N SER A 95 -22.74 -2.77 -22.95
CA SER A 95 -21.65 -1.80 -22.86
C SER A 95 -20.25 -2.40 -23.07
N GLY A 96 -20.16 -3.73 -23.19
CA GLY A 96 -18.89 -4.46 -23.38
C GLY A 96 -18.17 -4.76 -22.09
N SER A 97 -17.18 -5.65 -22.16
CA SER A 97 -16.34 -6.02 -21.00
C SER A 97 -15.49 -4.88 -20.48
N ASP A 98 -15.15 -3.89 -21.32
CA ASP A 98 -14.40 -2.70 -20.97
C ASP A 98 -15.22 -1.66 -20.17
N SER A 99 -16.49 -1.93 -19.86
CA SER A 99 -17.34 -1.14 -18.96
C SER A 99 -17.46 -1.72 -17.54
N ILE A 100 -16.82 -2.86 -17.27
CA ILE A 100 -16.87 -3.55 -15.97
C ILE A 100 -15.55 -3.32 -15.25
N GLY A 101 -15.61 -2.90 -13.99
CA GLY A 101 -14.43 -2.60 -13.19
C GLY A 101 -14.40 -3.31 -11.83
N TRP A 102 -13.20 -3.35 -11.23
CA TRP A 102 -12.98 -3.88 -9.90
C TRP A 102 -11.99 -3.01 -9.13
N TYR A 103 -12.40 -2.56 -7.94
CA TYR A 103 -11.50 -1.98 -6.95
C TYR A 103 -11.26 -2.99 -5.82
N PHE A 104 -9.99 -3.23 -5.48
CA PHE A 104 -9.64 -4.01 -4.30
C PHE A 104 -8.77 -3.20 -3.33
N GLY A 105 -9.17 -3.21 -2.07
CA GLY A 105 -8.48 -2.48 -1.01
C GLY A 105 -7.24 -3.22 -0.51
N ASN A 106 -6.52 -2.60 0.42
CA ASN A 106 -5.30 -3.16 1.01
C ASN A 106 -5.49 -4.57 1.63
N PRO A 107 -6.57 -4.90 2.37
CA PRO A 107 -6.75 -6.23 2.93
C PRO A 107 -6.82 -7.35 1.88
N ALA A 108 -7.22 -7.05 0.65
CA ALA A 108 -7.22 -8.02 -0.44
C ALA A 108 -5.81 -8.53 -0.78
N THR A 109 -4.79 -7.67 -0.71
CA THR A 109 -3.40 -8.03 -0.96
C THR A 109 -2.85 -9.01 0.09
N PHE A 110 -3.46 -9.03 1.28
CA PHE A 110 -3.18 -9.99 2.36
C PHE A 110 -4.08 -11.24 2.30
N SER A 111 -4.52 -11.60 1.09
CA SER A 111 -5.21 -12.85 0.78
C SER A 111 -4.75 -13.35 -0.59
N THR A 112 -4.05 -14.47 -0.62
CA THR A 112 -3.58 -15.08 -1.88
C THR A 112 -4.74 -15.45 -2.80
N GLY A 113 -5.83 -15.97 -2.24
CA GLY A 113 -7.02 -16.31 -2.99
C GLY A 113 -7.68 -15.09 -3.63
N HIS A 114 -7.90 -14.05 -2.85
CA HIS A 114 -8.53 -12.82 -3.32
C HIS A 114 -7.71 -12.15 -4.44
N THR A 115 -6.43 -11.87 -4.18
CA THR A 115 -5.55 -11.20 -5.17
C THR A 115 -5.48 -11.97 -6.49
N LEU A 116 -5.25 -13.28 -6.41
CA LEU A 116 -5.03 -14.10 -7.60
C LEU A 116 -6.32 -14.27 -8.42
N TRP A 117 -7.45 -14.55 -7.77
CA TRP A 117 -8.73 -14.75 -8.49
C TRP A 117 -9.26 -13.44 -9.08
N THR A 118 -9.13 -12.31 -8.38
CA THR A 118 -9.45 -11.00 -8.96
C THR A 118 -8.59 -10.71 -10.19
N ALA A 119 -7.28 -10.95 -10.11
CA ALA A 119 -6.39 -10.76 -11.26
C ALA A 119 -6.76 -11.67 -12.44
N ILE A 120 -7.10 -12.93 -12.20
CA ILE A 120 -7.56 -13.86 -13.24
C ILE A 120 -8.87 -13.36 -13.87
N PHE A 121 -9.87 -13.04 -13.07
CA PHE A 121 -11.18 -12.59 -13.53
C PHE A 121 -11.09 -11.35 -14.41
N MET A 122 -10.37 -10.32 -13.96
CA MET A 122 -10.24 -9.06 -14.69
C MET A 122 -9.41 -9.20 -15.97
N ASN A 123 -8.39 -10.09 -15.97
CA ASN A 123 -7.66 -10.41 -17.20
C ASN A 123 -8.51 -11.19 -18.20
N LEU A 124 -9.38 -12.09 -17.75
CA LEU A 124 -10.34 -12.80 -18.61
C LEU A 124 -11.36 -11.86 -19.25
N LEU A 125 -11.85 -10.87 -18.52
CA LEU A 125 -12.71 -9.82 -19.06
C LEU A 125 -11.97 -8.92 -20.05
N GLY A 126 -10.66 -8.76 -19.87
CA GLY A 126 -9.85 -7.87 -20.70
C GLY A 126 -10.10 -6.39 -20.43
N THR A 127 -10.75 -6.03 -19.36
CA THR A 127 -11.10 -4.65 -18.97
C THR A 127 -9.87 -3.82 -18.58
N PRO A 128 -9.86 -2.50 -18.84
CA PRO A 128 -8.88 -1.59 -18.29
C PRO A 128 -9.20 -1.11 -16.87
N HIS A 129 -10.41 -1.37 -16.36
CA HIS A 129 -10.90 -0.81 -15.09
C HIS A 129 -10.59 -1.71 -13.89
N VAL A 130 -9.30 -1.89 -13.62
CA VAL A 130 -8.84 -2.54 -12.39
C VAL A 130 -8.16 -1.49 -11.53
N TYR A 131 -8.60 -1.35 -10.29
CA TYR A 131 -8.12 -0.33 -9.36
C TYR A 131 -7.69 -0.96 -8.04
N SER A 132 -6.72 -0.34 -7.39
CA SER A 132 -6.26 -0.78 -6.08
C SER A 132 -5.72 0.39 -5.26
N ALA A 133 -5.50 0.15 -3.97
CA ALA A 133 -4.77 1.09 -3.10
C ALA A 133 -3.31 1.35 -3.56
N GLY A 134 -2.79 0.56 -4.51
CA GLY A 134 -1.43 0.70 -5.02
C GLY A 134 -1.11 2.07 -5.60
N SER A 135 -2.10 2.76 -6.21
CA SER A 135 -1.93 4.13 -6.74
C SER A 135 -1.91 5.23 -5.66
N GLN A 136 -2.07 4.87 -4.38
CA GLN A 136 -1.89 5.72 -3.19
C GLN A 136 -0.78 5.19 -2.28
N ASP A 137 0.03 4.18 -2.72
CA ASP A 137 1.05 3.57 -1.87
C ASP A 137 2.32 3.14 -2.62
N VAL A 138 2.25 2.22 -3.61
CA VAL A 138 3.41 1.43 -4.05
C VAL A 138 3.64 1.38 -5.56
N ASN A 139 2.71 1.82 -6.41
CA ASN A 139 2.83 1.66 -7.86
C ASN A 139 4.12 2.27 -8.45
N ASN A 140 4.59 3.39 -7.90
CA ASN A 140 5.85 4.01 -8.27
C ASN A 140 7.06 3.08 -8.03
N ARG A 141 7.06 2.22 -6.99
CA ARG A 141 8.12 1.23 -6.79
C ARG A 141 8.17 0.22 -7.95
N PHE A 142 7.01 -0.24 -8.41
CA PHE A 142 6.93 -1.16 -9.54
C PHE A 142 7.42 -0.51 -10.83
N VAL A 143 7.09 0.77 -11.05
CA VAL A 143 7.53 1.51 -12.24
C VAL A 143 9.02 1.83 -12.20
N ALA A 144 9.55 2.28 -11.06
CA ALA A 144 10.98 2.50 -10.87
C ALA A 144 11.77 1.20 -11.12
N SER A 145 11.29 0.08 -10.58
CA SER A 145 11.91 -1.24 -10.80
C SER A 145 11.82 -1.68 -12.28
N HIS A 146 10.72 -1.37 -12.96
CA HIS A 146 10.61 -1.62 -14.39
C HIS A 146 11.69 -0.87 -15.19
N PHE A 147 11.89 0.41 -14.91
CA PHE A 147 12.90 1.21 -15.63
C PHE A 147 14.33 0.81 -15.29
N LEU A 148 14.62 0.55 -14.03
CA LEU A 148 15.97 0.19 -13.60
C LEU A 148 16.36 -1.23 -13.99
N TYR A 149 15.48 -2.21 -13.69
CA TYR A 149 15.79 -3.63 -13.78
C TYR A 149 15.10 -4.36 -14.93
N GLY A 150 14.16 -3.70 -15.63
CA GLY A 150 13.24 -4.37 -16.53
C GLY A 150 12.24 -5.29 -15.84
N ASN A 151 12.19 -5.30 -14.50
CA ASN A 151 11.40 -6.21 -13.68
C ASN A 151 10.58 -5.43 -12.65
N PRO A 152 9.28 -5.20 -12.86
CA PRO A 152 8.46 -4.46 -11.93
C PRO A 152 8.21 -5.17 -10.58
N LEU A 153 8.41 -6.49 -10.52
CA LEU A 153 8.12 -7.30 -9.33
C LEU A 153 9.32 -7.40 -8.35
N THR A 154 10.41 -6.68 -8.62
CA THR A 154 11.58 -6.70 -7.73
C THR A 154 11.68 -5.40 -6.94
N ALA A 155 12.09 -5.51 -5.68
CA ALA A 155 12.41 -4.37 -4.82
C ALA A 155 13.60 -4.75 -3.94
N PRO A 156 14.69 -4.00 -3.97
CA PRO A 156 15.76 -4.19 -2.99
C PRO A 156 15.29 -3.66 -1.62
N ILE A 157 15.71 -4.36 -0.57
CA ILE A 157 15.39 -4.06 0.82
C ILE A 157 16.67 -3.96 1.65
N PRO A 158 16.75 -3.10 2.68
CA PRO A 158 17.93 -3.02 3.52
C PRO A 158 18.13 -4.32 4.33
N ASP A 159 19.36 -4.76 4.41
CA ASP A 159 19.76 -5.92 5.21
C ASP A 159 19.94 -5.51 6.68
N ILE A 160 18.84 -5.35 7.38
CA ILE A 160 18.78 -4.82 8.75
C ILE A 160 19.64 -5.62 9.72
N ASN A 161 19.82 -6.91 9.48
CA ASN A 161 20.61 -7.76 10.38
C ASN A 161 22.09 -7.41 10.36
N ARG A 162 22.62 -6.90 9.23
CA ARG A 162 24.05 -6.71 9.00
C ARG A 162 24.47 -5.27 8.69
N VAL A 163 23.53 -4.38 8.32
CA VAL A 163 23.83 -2.97 7.97
C VAL A 163 24.44 -2.21 9.14
N ASP A 164 25.45 -1.39 8.89
CA ASP A 164 26.12 -0.55 9.90
C ASP A 164 25.84 0.95 9.71
N TYR A 165 25.51 1.37 8.49
CA TYR A 165 25.07 2.73 8.23
C TYR A 165 23.76 2.71 7.41
N LEU A 166 22.67 3.19 8.02
CA LEU A 166 21.35 3.17 7.39
C LEU A 166 20.77 4.57 7.30
N VAL A 167 20.40 4.99 6.09
CA VAL A 167 19.65 6.23 5.83
C VAL A 167 18.20 5.88 5.54
N ILE A 168 17.29 6.38 6.36
CA ILE A 168 15.83 6.16 6.25
C ILE A 168 15.20 7.48 5.77
N ILE A 169 14.53 7.50 4.62
CA ILE A 169 13.94 8.71 4.03
C ILE A 169 12.43 8.57 3.92
N GLY A 170 11.66 9.50 4.49
CA GLY A 170 10.20 9.53 4.39
C GLY A 170 9.53 8.24 4.86
N ALA A 171 10.09 7.60 5.88
CA ALA A 171 9.60 6.34 6.43
C ALA A 171 9.68 6.34 7.96
N ASN A 172 8.69 5.71 8.59
CA ASN A 172 8.60 5.58 10.05
C ASN A 172 8.46 4.10 10.47
N PRO A 173 9.52 3.29 10.33
CA PRO A 173 9.45 1.85 10.54
C PRO A 173 9.05 1.46 11.97
N VAL A 174 9.29 2.28 12.99
CA VAL A 174 8.83 2.03 14.37
C VAL A 174 7.30 1.98 14.46
N VAL A 175 6.58 2.68 13.58
CA VAL A 175 5.10 2.66 13.48
C VAL A 175 4.61 1.65 12.47
N SER A 176 5.25 1.57 11.28
CA SER A 176 4.82 0.70 10.19
C SER A 176 5.34 -0.74 10.29
N HIS A 177 6.33 -0.99 11.13
CA HIS A 177 7.08 -2.25 11.27
C HIS A 177 7.78 -2.69 9.97
N GLY A 178 8.17 -1.75 9.13
CA GLY A 178 8.66 -1.92 7.78
C GLY A 178 7.53 -1.80 6.75
N SER A 179 7.87 -1.45 5.54
CA SER A 179 6.97 -1.39 4.38
C SER A 179 7.82 -1.60 3.14
N VAL A 180 7.40 -2.50 2.25
CA VAL A 180 8.27 -3.12 1.24
C VAL A 180 9.57 -3.66 1.88
N MET A 181 9.47 -4.01 3.15
CA MET A 181 10.50 -4.60 3.99
C MET A 181 9.80 -5.24 5.19
N SER A 182 9.72 -6.56 5.22
CA SER A 182 9.05 -7.29 6.30
C SER A 182 10.04 -7.55 7.44
N SER A 183 9.95 -6.74 8.49
CA SER A 183 10.83 -6.83 9.66
C SER A 183 10.03 -6.62 10.96
N PRO A 184 9.36 -7.67 11.49
CA PRO A 184 8.76 -7.59 12.80
C PRO A 184 9.86 -7.25 13.84
N ARG A 185 9.53 -6.45 14.87
CA ARG A 185 10.50 -5.96 15.86
C ARG A 185 11.57 -5.02 15.27
N ILE A 186 11.24 -4.26 14.22
CA ILE A 186 12.18 -3.37 13.52
C ILE A 186 12.94 -2.41 14.47
N ARG A 187 12.28 -1.92 15.56
CA ARG A 187 12.94 -1.07 16.56
C ARG A 187 14.18 -1.75 17.16
N GLU A 188 14.09 -3.04 17.47
CA GLU A 188 15.24 -3.80 17.99
C GLU A 188 16.31 -3.97 16.90
N GLY A 189 15.91 -4.20 15.66
CA GLY A 189 16.84 -4.27 14.53
C GLY A 189 17.61 -2.96 14.34
N LEU A 190 16.94 -1.82 14.42
CA LEU A 190 17.56 -0.50 14.31
C LEU A 190 18.49 -0.21 15.51
N ASN A 191 18.07 -0.52 16.74
CA ASN A 191 18.89 -0.37 17.94
C ASN A 191 20.12 -1.29 17.91
N ALA A 192 20.02 -2.46 17.30
CA ALA A 192 21.17 -3.34 17.12
C ALA A 192 22.25 -2.74 16.19
N ILE A 193 21.87 -1.87 15.24
CA ILE A 193 22.85 -1.14 14.41
C ILE A 193 23.72 -0.24 15.30
N THR A 194 23.11 0.59 16.14
CA THR A 194 23.86 1.49 17.03
C THR A 194 24.61 0.74 18.11
N ALA A 195 24.06 -0.36 18.64
CA ALA A 195 24.73 -1.19 19.65
C ALA A 195 26.02 -1.83 19.15
N ARG A 196 26.17 -2.08 17.84
CA ARG A 196 27.43 -2.57 17.24
C ARG A 196 28.34 -1.46 16.68
N GLY A 197 28.05 -0.18 17.03
CA GLY A 197 28.87 0.98 16.63
C GLY A 197 28.47 1.60 15.30
N GLY A 198 27.37 1.16 14.69
CA GLY A 198 26.82 1.74 13.46
C GLY A 198 25.97 2.98 13.72
N SER A 199 25.39 3.54 12.66
CA SER A 199 24.57 4.75 12.72
C SER A 199 23.31 4.65 11.87
N VAL A 200 22.23 5.31 12.32
CA VAL A 200 20.98 5.46 11.59
C VAL A 200 20.67 6.94 11.44
N VAL A 201 20.40 7.39 10.22
CA VAL A 201 19.99 8.77 9.90
C VAL A 201 18.55 8.71 9.38
N VAL A 202 17.67 9.54 9.93
CA VAL A 202 16.26 9.62 9.53
C VAL A 202 15.99 10.97 8.88
N VAL A 203 15.71 10.96 7.59
CA VAL A 203 15.36 12.14 6.78
C VAL A 203 13.84 12.22 6.67
N ASP A 204 13.24 13.13 7.41
CA ASP A 204 11.78 13.30 7.47
C ASP A 204 11.43 14.73 7.92
N PRO A 205 10.41 15.39 7.37
CA PRO A 205 9.95 16.69 7.84
C PRO A 205 9.39 16.65 9.27
N ARG A 206 9.06 15.48 9.77
CA ARG A 206 8.57 15.25 11.13
C ARG A 206 9.60 14.51 11.97
N HIS A 207 9.76 14.92 13.22
CA HIS A 207 10.50 14.18 14.23
C HIS A 207 9.69 12.96 14.65
N THR A 208 9.71 11.94 13.78
CA THR A 208 8.90 10.73 13.89
C THR A 208 9.31 9.87 15.07
N GLU A 209 8.48 8.87 15.41
CA GLU A 209 8.79 7.88 16.45
C GLU A 209 10.11 7.13 16.16
N THR A 210 10.49 7.01 14.89
CA THR A 210 11.82 6.51 14.49
C THR A 210 12.89 7.59 14.68
N ALA A 211 12.64 8.81 14.21
CA ALA A 211 13.61 9.90 14.28
C ALA A 211 14.00 10.26 15.73
N ARG A 212 13.09 10.10 16.69
CA ARG A 212 13.36 10.35 18.13
C ARG A 212 14.43 9.44 18.74
N GLU A 213 14.75 8.34 18.10
CA GLU A 213 15.74 7.37 18.59
C GLU A 213 17.09 7.49 17.87
N PHE A 214 17.16 8.26 16.76
CA PHE A 214 18.32 8.31 15.86
C PHE A 214 18.61 9.74 15.38
N ASP A 215 19.63 9.92 14.54
CA ASP A 215 20.01 11.22 13.96
C ASP A 215 18.91 11.71 13.00
N TRP A 216 18.27 12.82 13.34
CA TRP A 216 17.20 13.40 12.55
C TRP A 216 17.70 14.51 11.62
N LEU A 217 17.35 14.39 10.36
CA LEU A 217 17.63 15.37 9.31
C LEU A 217 16.33 15.90 8.72
N PRO A 218 15.83 17.06 9.17
CA PRO A 218 14.57 17.64 8.69
C PRO A 218 14.69 18.10 7.23
N ILE A 219 13.80 17.59 6.35
CA ILE A 219 13.76 17.95 4.94
C ILE A 219 12.48 18.71 4.61
N THR A 220 12.50 19.57 3.59
CA THR A 220 11.29 20.15 3.02
C THR A 220 10.52 19.08 2.25
N PRO A 221 9.21 18.88 2.49
CA PRO A 221 8.41 17.86 1.79
C PRO A 221 8.47 17.98 0.27
N ASP A 222 8.47 16.84 -0.45
CA ASP A 222 8.52 16.73 -1.91
C ASP A 222 9.84 17.27 -2.54
N THR A 223 10.94 17.32 -1.76
CA THR A 223 12.28 17.67 -2.25
C THR A 223 13.29 16.52 -2.14
N ASP A 224 12.81 15.32 -1.82
CA ASP A 224 13.64 14.12 -1.64
C ASP A 224 14.46 13.78 -2.90
N ALA A 225 13.90 14.01 -4.10
CA ALA A 225 14.63 13.80 -5.35
C ALA A 225 15.87 14.71 -5.45
N LEU A 226 15.77 15.97 -5.01
CA LEU A 226 16.90 16.91 -4.99
C LEU A 226 17.98 16.48 -3.99
N PHE A 227 17.57 16.01 -2.81
CA PHE A 227 18.49 15.46 -1.82
C PHE A 227 19.26 14.25 -2.35
N LEU A 228 18.56 13.31 -3.02
CA LEU A 228 19.16 12.11 -3.60
C LEU A 228 20.08 12.44 -4.80
N LEU A 229 19.71 13.40 -5.64
CA LEU A 229 20.59 13.91 -6.71
C LEU A 229 21.84 14.56 -6.15
N SER A 230 21.73 15.30 -5.03
CA SER A 230 22.91 15.86 -4.34
C SER A 230 23.81 14.78 -3.76
N LEU A 231 23.25 13.70 -3.18
CA LEU A 231 24.07 12.56 -2.74
C LEU A 231 24.83 11.94 -3.92
N LEU A 232 24.17 11.73 -5.05
CA LEU A 232 24.80 11.23 -6.26
C LEU A 232 25.89 12.18 -6.80
N HIS A 233 25.64 13.50 -6.79
CA HIS A 233 26.64 14.50 -7.12
C HIS A 233 27.92 14.32 -6.28
N VAL A 234 27.78 14.29 -4.95
CA VAL A 234 28.94 14.13 -4.04
C VAL A 234 29.67 12.81 -4.27
N LEU A 235 28.92 11.70 -4.52
CA LEU A 235 29.53 10.40 -4.78
C LEU A 235 30.41 10.41 -6.05
N PHE A 236 30.03 11.14 -7.10
CA PHE A 236 30.82 11.27 -8.32
C PHE A 236 31.93 12.33 -8.20
N ASP A 237 31.62 13.51 -7.69
CA ASP A 237 32.53 14.65 -7.60
C ASP A 237 33.74 14.35 -6.67
N GLU A 238 33.50 13.70 -5.54
CA GLU A 238 34.55 13.30 -4.59
C GLU A 238 35.18 11.92 -4.94
N ASN A 239 34.90 11.35 -6.12
CA ASN A 239 35.39 10.05 -6.58
C ASN A 239 35.09 8.89 -5.58
N LEU A 240 33.95 8.91 -4.93
CA LEU A 240 33.49 7.89 -3.98
C LEU A 240 32.69 6.78 -4.64
N ALA A 241 32.31 6.94 -5.92
CA ALA A 241 31.52 5.95 -6.66
C ALA A 241 32.30 4.66 -6.95
N ASP A 242 31.68 3.48 -6.77
CA ASP A 242 32.25 2.18 -7.15
C ASP A 242 32.25 2.03 -8.69
N ARG A 243 33.24 2.68 -9.34
CA ARG A 243 33.38 2.73 -10.81
C ARG A 243 33.49 1.34 -11.44
N ASP A 244 34.13 0.38 -10.78
CA ASP A 244 34.32 -0.98 -11.29
C ASP A 244 32.99 -1.75 -11.31
N ARG A 245 32.22 -1.62 -10.25
CA ARG A 245 30.89 -2.22 -10.17
C ARG A 245 29.94 -1.58 -11.18
N LEU A 246 29.92 -0.25 -11.31
CA LEU A 246 29.09 0.48 -12.25
C LEU A 246 29.38 0.05 -13.69
N ARG A 247 30.66 -0.10 -14.10
CA ARG A 247 31.00 -0.61 -15.43
C ARG A 247 30.44 -2.00 -15.73
N ARG A 248 30.41 -2.87 -14.71
CA ARG A 248 29.88 -4.24 -14.89
C ARG A 248 28.36 -4.31 -14.84
N GLN A 249 27.71 -3.54 -13.96
CA GLN A 249 26.31 -3.74 -13.60
C GLN A 249 25.34 -2.72 -14.18
N ALA A 250 25.82 -1.59 -14.73
CA ALA A 250 24.97 -0.51 -15.17
C ALA A 250 25.23 -0.02 -16.61
N ARG A 251 24.25 0.71 -17.14
CA ARG A 251 24.31 1.54 -18.35
C ARG A 251 23.86 2.96 -18.01
N GLY A 252 24.38 3.96 -18.73
CA GLY A 252 24.02 5.35 -18.53
C GLY A 252 24.81 6.02 -17.40
N VAL A 253 26.00 5.50 -17.03
CA VAL A 253 26.80 6.02 -15.90
C VAL A 253 27.34 7.42 -16.20
N ALA A 254 27.90 7.64 -17.41
CA ALA A 254 28.44 8.93 -17.80
C ALA A 254 27.35 10.00 -17.96
N GLU A 255 26.21 9.60 -18.48
CA GLU A 255 25.05 10.47 -18.61
C GLU A 255 24.49 10.87 -17.25
N LEU A 256 24.41 9.91 -16.29
CA LEU A 256 24.00 10.20 -14.91
C LEU A 256 24.98 11.16 -14.23
N GLU A 257 26.29 10.91 -14.37
CA GLU A 257 27.34 11.77 -13.82
C GLU A 257 27.25 13.21 -14.35
N THR A 258 27.04 13.36 -15.66
CA THR A 258 26.81 14.66 -16.30
C THR A 258 25.55 15.34 -15.78
N LEU A 259 24.45 14.58 -15.61
CA LEU A 259 23.18 15.09 -15.10
C LEU A 259 23.33 15.65 -13.68
N VAL A 260 23.93 14.86 -12.79
CA VAL A 260 24.01 15.23 -11.36
C VAL A 260 25.02 16.34 -11.09
N ALA A 261 25.87 16.72 -12.02
CA ALA A 261 26.81 17.83 -11.89
C ALA A 261 26.11 19.17 -11.53
N ALA A 262 24.87 19.35 -11.96
CA ALA A 262 24.06 20.54 -11.65
C ALA A 262 23.45 20.54 -10.22
N TYR A 263 23.55 19.44 -9.47
CA TYR A 263 22.87 19.25 -8.19
C TYR A 263 23.85 19.22 -7.01
N ALA A 264 24.87 20.09 -7.02
CA ALA A 264 25.75 20.27 -5.87
C ALA A 264 24.91 20.59 -4.60
N PRO A 265 25.35 20.17 -3.40
CA PRO A 265 24.60 20.40 -2.16
C PRO A 265 24.19 21.87 -1.98
N GLU A 266 25.05 22.82 -2.35
CA GLU A 266 24.76 24.26 -2.30
C GLU A 266 23.61 24.66 -3.24
N ALA A 267 23.52 24.05 -4.41
CA ALA A 267 22.49 24.35 -5.39
C ALA A 267 21.10 23.84 -4.94
N THR A 268 21.06 22.84 -4.07
CA THR A 268 19.80 22.23 -3.59
C THR A 268 19.39 22.66 -2.19
N ALA A 269 20.34 23.21 -1.37
CA ALA A 269 20.14 23.57 0.02
C ALA A 269 18.94 24.50 0.25
N GLY A 270 18.77 25.53 -0.58
CA GLY A 270 17.67 26.49 -0.46
C GLY A 270 16.28 25.88 -0.67
N ARG A 271 16.19 24.70 -1.27
CA ARG A 271 14.92 23.98 -1.51
C ARG A 271 14.71 22.82 -0.53
N THR A 272 15.75 22.05 -0.25
CA THR A 272 15.70 20.92 0.68
C THR A 272 15.70 21.38 2.13
N ASP A 273 16.27 22.55 2.39
CA ASP A 273 16.56 23.12 3.71
C ASP A 273 17.47 22.18 4.53
N ILE A 274 18.44 21.54 3.84
CA ILE A 274 19.47 20.71 4.43
C ILE A 274 20.83 21.38 4.22
N ASP A 275 21.62 21.46 5.30
CA ASP A 275 22.98 21.99 5.24
C ASP A 275 23.84 21.18 4.26
N PRO A 276 24.57 21.83 3.32
CA PRO A 276 25.42 21.16 2.35
C PRO A 276 26.44 20.18 2.96
N GLU A 277 27.05 20.51 4.11
CA GLU A 277 28.00 19.63 4.77
C GLU A 277 27.32 18.37 5.36
N ARG A 278 26.05 18.47 5.77
CA ARG A 278 25.27 17.30 6.18
C ARG A 278 25.04 16.35 4.99
N VAL A 279 24.73 16.89 3.81
CA VAL A 279 24.59 16.09 2.58
C VAL A 279 25.90 15.36 2.28
N ARG A 280 27.05 16.09 2.33
CA ARG A 280 28.39 15.49 2.11
C ARG A 280 28.71 14.42 3.15
N ALA A 281 28.41 14.68 4.43
CA ALA A 281 28.64 13.71 5.50
C ALA A 281 27.87 12.42 5.25
N VAL A 282 26.58 12.49 4.84
CA VAL A 282 25.76 11.33 4.50
C VAL A 282 26.35 10.57 3.31
N ALA A 283 26.69 11.27 2.21
CA ALA A 283 27.25 10.63 1.01
C ALA A 283 28.58 9.94 1.28
N ARG A 284 29.49 10.62 2.01
CA ARG A 284 30.80 10.06 2.42
C ARG A 284 30.63 8.82 3.31
N SER A 285 29.67 8.85 4.24
CA SER A 285 29.39 7.72 5.12
C SER A 285 28.82 6.53 4.35
N LEU A 286 27.90 6.76 3.41
CA LEU A 286 27.35 5.71 2.53
C LEU A 286 28.42 5.00 1.71
N ALA A 287 29.43 5.74 1.22
CA ALA A 287 30.49 5.18 0.39
C ALA A 287 31.62 4.53 1.18
N ARG A 288 31.91 5.03 2.38
CA ARG A 288 33.07 4.57 3.20
C ARG A 288 32.71 3.45 4.17
N THR A 289 31.44 3.31 4.52
CA THR A 289 30.99 2.21 5.37
C THR A 289 30.73 0.98 4.52
N GLU A 290 31.40 -0.12 4.80
CA GLU A 290 31.34 -1.36 4.02
C GLU A 290 29.90 -1.92 3.91
N ARG A 291 29.10 -1.72 4.97
CA ARG A 291 27.72 -2.22 5.07
C ARG A 291 26.76 -1.05 5.28
N ALA A 292 26.34 -0.45 4.17
CA ALA A 292 25.48 0.72 4.20
C ALA A 292 24.28 0.57 3.27
N ALA A 293 23.17 1.23 3.59
CA ALA A 293 21.99 1.23 2.76
C ALA A 293 21.18 2.53 2.86
N VAL A 294 20.49 2.88 1.78
CA VAL A 294 19.45 3.89 1.77
C VAL A 294 18.10 3.20 1.57
N TYR A 295 17.12 3.59 2.37
CA TYR A 295 15.75 3.06 2.33
C TYR A 295 14.75 4.21 2.36
N GLY A 296 13.76 4.20 1.49
CA GLY A 296 12.70 5.20 1.45
C GLY A 296 11.32 4.58 1.23
N ARG A 297 10.27 5.21 1.80
CA ARG A 297 8.89 4.73 1.66
C ARG A 297 7.91 5.88 1.48
N VAL A 298 6.69 5.72 1.93
CA VAL A 298 5.50 6.53 1.60
C VAL A 298 5.77 8.03 1.47
N GLY A 299 6.61 8.62 2.33
CA GLY A 299 7.02 10.02 2.23
C GLY A 299 7.72 10.37 0.92
N THR A 300 8.58 9.46 0.41
CA THR A 300 9.29 9.63 -0.87
C THR A 300 8.45 9.26 -2.08
N SER A 301 7.34 8.53 -1.87
CA SER A 301 6.55 7.91 -2.93
C SER A 301 5.36 8.75 -3.37
N LEU A 302 4.76 9.53 -2.45
CA LEU A 302 3.49 10.23 -2.66
C LEU A 302 3.65 11.71 -3.04
N GLY A 303 4.85 12.13 -3.43
CA GLY A 303 5.13 13.44 -4.02
C GLY A 303 4.98 13.44 -5.54
N ARG A 304 5.13 14.63 -6.13
CA ARG A 304 4.97 14.85 -7.59
C ARG A 304 5.92 14.04 -8.47
N THR A 305 7.06 13.65 -7.93
CA THR A 305 8.11 12.89 -8.63
C THR A 305 8.45 11.57 -7.93
N GLY A 306 7.43 10.93 -7.32
CA GLY A 306 7.60 9.74 -6.49
C GLY A 306 8.30 8.56 -7.20
N THR A 307 8.03 8.33 -8.50
CA THR A 307 8.73 7.30 -9.29
C THR A 307 10.20 7.62 -9.47
N LEU A 308 10.55 8.86 -9.82
CA LEU A 308 11.94 9.31 -9.91
C LEU A 308 12.65 9.15 -8.56
N THR A 309 12.05 9.67 -7.49
CA THR A 309 12.62 9.58 -6.13
C THR A 309 12.90 8.12 -5.74
N THR A 310 11.95 7.23 -6.04
CA THR A 310 12.12 5.79 -5.77
C THR A 310 13.26 5.17 -6.61
N ALA A 311 13.42 5.59 -7.86
CA ALA A 311 14.53 5.13 -8.70
C ALA A 311 15.88 5.66 -8.18
N LEU A 312 15.93 6.91 -7.75
CA LEU A 312 17.15 7.54 -7.20
C LEU A 312 17.61 6.86 -5.89
N LEU A 313 16.71 6.34 -5.04
CA LEU A 313 17.08 5.54 -3.88
C LEU A 313 17.94 4.33 -4.26
N ASP A 314 17.53 3.60 -5.30
CA ASP A 314 18.27 2.44 -5.79
C ASP A 314 19.58 2.86 -6.50
N MET A 315 19.55 3.98 -7.23
CA MET A 315 20.76 4.52 -7.87
C MET A 315 21.81 4.92 -6.84
N VAL A 316 21.43 5.56 -5.74
CA VAL A 316 22.37 5.89 -4.64
C VAL A 316 22.99 4.63 -4.06
N ASN A 317 22.18 3.59 -3.75
CA ASN A 317 22.71 2.32 -3.28
C ASN A 317 23.68 1.66 -4.27
N LEU A 318 23.37 1.72 -5.57
CA LEU A 318 24.25 1.16 -6.61
C LEU A 318 25.55 1.94 -6.76
N VAL A 319 25.48 3.29 -6.83
CA VAL A 319 26.65 4.16 -7.07
C VAL A 319 27.61 4.12 -5.88
N ALA A 320 27.07 4.06 -4.66
CA ALA A 320 27.86 3.91 -3.43
C ALA A 320 28.41 2.47 -3.23
N GLY A 321 28.09 1.51 -4.12
CA GLY A 321 28.55 0.12 -4.01
C GLY A 321 27.72 -0.78 -3.09
N ASN A 322 26.58 -0.32 -2.61
CA ASN A 322 25.78 -0.94 -1.56
C ASN A 322 24.61 -1.81 -2.07
N LEU A 323 24.40 -1.95 -3.39
CA LEU A 323 23.32 -2.77 -3.96
C LEU A 323 23.75 -4.22 -4.11
N ASP A 324 22.92 -5.16 -3.64
CA ASP A 324 23.12 -6.62 -3.72
C ASP A 324 24.42 -7.10 -3.04
N VAL A 325 24.74 -6.50 -1.89
CA VAL A 325 25.87 -6.90 -1.04
C VAL A 325 25.38 -7.12 0.40
N PRO A 326 26.03 -8.02 1.17
CA PRO A 326 25.69 -8.23 2.58
C PRO A 326 25.80 -6.93 3.38
N GLY A 327 24.73 -6.60 4.13
CA GLY A 327 24.65 -5.36 4.91
C GLY A 327 24.29 -4.12 4.08
N GLY A 328 24.09 -4.26 2.79
CA GLY A 328 23.57 -3.21 1.90
C GLY A 328 22.08 -3.35 1.63
N SER A 329 21.66 -2.89 0.45
CA SER A 329 20.31 -3.06 -0.07
C SER A 329 20.24 -4.31 -0.92
N MET A 330 19.49 -5.34 -0.50
CA MET A 330 19.55 -6.69 -1.05
C MET A 330 18.21 -7.11 -1.67
N PHE A 331 18.25 -8.08 -2.57
CA PHE A 331 17.05 -8.65 -3.16
C PHE A 331 16.64 -9.94 -2.44
N GLY A 332 15.35 -10.07 -2.14
CA GLY A 332 14.80 -11.36 -1.67
C GLY A 332 14.81 -12.41 -2.77
N ASP A 333 14.96 -13.68 -2.38
CA ASP A 333 14.93 -14.82 -3.29
C ASP A 333 13.72 -15.72 -2.98
N LEU A 334 12.81 -15.84 -3.93
CA LEU A 334 11.70 -16.79 -3.86
C LEU A 334 12.18 -18.26 -4.06
N GLY A 335 13.39 -18.46 -4.56
CA GLY A 335 13.95 -19.76 -4.89
C GLY A 335 13.24 -20.48 -6.04
N ILE A 336 12.45 -19.77 -6.84
CA ILE A 336 11.70 -20.35 -7.97
C ILE A 336 12.63 -20.46 -9.19
N PRO A 337 12.84 -21.66 -9.72
CA PRO A 337 13.64 -21.82 -10.93
C PRO A 337 13.06 -21.07 -12.12
N GLY A 338 13.91 -20.40 -12.88
CA GLY A 338 13.47 -19.66 -14.07
C GLY A 338 12.68 -18.38 -13.80
N GLN A 339 12.69 -17.85 -12.57
CA GLN A 339 11.97 -16.62 -12.18
C GLN A 339 12.18 -15.47 -13.20
N ARG A 340 13.41 -15.23 -13.63
CA ARG A 340 13.74 -14.19 -14.64
C ARG A 340 12.97 -14.38 -15.95
N LEU A 341 12.92 -15.61 -16.47
CA LEU A 341 12.20 -15.94 -17.71
C LEU A 341 10.69 -15.85 -17.52
N GLY A 342 10.19 -16.28 -16.35
CA GLY A 342 8.78 -16.18 -15.99
C GLY A 342 8.30 -14.72 -15.95
N VAL A 343 9.04 -13.83 -15.30
CA VAL A 343 8.73 -12.40 -15.26
C VAL A 343 8.82 -11.78 -16.66
N ALA A 344 9.86 -12.09 -17.45
CA ALA A 344 9.97 -11.60 -18.81
C ALA A 344 8.82 -12.09 -19.71
N ALA A 345 8.29 -13.27 -19.48
CA ALA A 345 7.10 -13.78 -20.19
C ALA A 345 5.81 -13.04 -19.75
N LEU A 346 5.64 -12.82 -18.44
CA LEU A 346 4.50 -12.04 -17.92
C LEU A 346 4.45 -10.63 -18.48
N GLN A 347 5.59 -9.97 -18.63
CA GLN A 347 5.67 -8.62 -19.23
C GLN A 347 5.28 -8.55 -20.69
N ARG A 348 5.15 -9.68 -21.40
CA ARG A 348 4.60 -9.70 -22.76
C ARG A 348 3.07 -9.52 -22.76
N LEU A 349 2.41 -9.79 -21.63
CA LEU A 349 0.99 -9.51 -21.46
C LEU A 349 0.79 -7.99 -21.29
N SER A 350 -0.17 -7.42 -21.99
CA SER A 350 -0.45 -5.97 -21.93
C SER A 350 -0.77 -5.47 -20.53
N SER A 351 -1.40 -6.30 -19.71
CA SER A 351 -1.73 -5.99 -18.31
C SER A 351 -0.53 -5.94 -17.36
N PHE A 352 0.57 -6.60 -17.70
CA PHE A 352 1.79 -6.59 -16.87
C PHE A 352 2.89 -5.67 -17.40
N ARG A 353 2.76 -5.22 -18.64
CA ARG A 353 3.72 -4.30 -19.25
C ARG A 353 3.39 -2.87 -18.82
N TRP A 354 4.38 -2.12 -18.32
CA TRP A 354 4.21 -0.70 -18.03
C TRP A 354 3.67 0.04 -19.26
N ALA A 355 2.66 0.89 -19.05
CA ALA A 355 1.93 1.60 -20.12
C ALA A 355 1.41 0.71 -21.28
N GLY A 356 1.33 -0.61 -21.07
CA GLY A 356 0.70 -1.53 -22.03
C GLY A 356 -0.79 -1.24 -22.22
N ARG A 357 -1.40 -0.67 -21.18
CA ARG A 357 -2.73 -0.03 -21.21
C ARG A 357 -2.66 1.32 -20.52
N ARG A 358 -3.59 2.21 -20.86
CA ARG A 358 -3.74 3.53 -20.27
C ARG A 358 -5.18 3.75 -19.84
N SER A 359 -5.40 4.61 -18.83
CA SER A 359 -6.73 5.06 -18.45
C SER A 359 -7.40 5.77 -19.63
N ARG A 360 -8.70 5.60 -19.76
CA ARG A 360 -9.51 6.26 -20.80
C ARG A 360 -9.54 7.77 -20.55
N VAL A 361 -9.70 8.17 -19.30
CA VAL A 361 -9.62 9.58 -18.89
C VAL A 361 -8.18 9.89 -18.50
N GLY A 362 -7.62 10.95 -19.06
CA GLY A 362 -6.29 11.45 -18.76
C GLY A 362 -5.10 10.68 -19.39
N GLY A 363 -5.33 9.49 -19.95
CA GLY A 363 -4.29 8.72 -20.64
C GLY A 363 -3.11 8.27 -19.75
N LEU A 364 -3.31 8.13 -18.43
CA LEU A 364 -2.26 7.71 -17.49
C LEU A 364 -1.96 6.22 -17.60
N PRO A 365 -0.71 5.79 -17.39
CA PRO A 365 -0.32 4.40 -17.53
C PRO A 365 -0.93 3.51 -16.45
N GLN A 366 -1.26 2.27 -16.81
CA GLN A 366 -1.55 1.22 -15.85
C GLN A 366 -0.24 0.60 -15.33
N VAL A 367 -0.26 0.21 -14.07
CA VAL A 367 0.86 -0.44 -13.38
C VAL A 367 0.41 -1.81 -12.90
N LEU A 368 1.07 -2.87 -13.39
CA LEU A 368 0.69 -4.27 -13.12
C LEU A 368 -0.81 -4.54 -13.32
N GLY A 369 -1.39 -3.94 -14.35
CA GLY A 369 -2.81 -4.08 -14.70
C GLY A 369 -3.75 -3.20 -13.89
N THR A 370 -3.28 -2.38 -12.96
CA THR A 370 -4.12 -1.45 -12.20
C THR A 370 -4.04 -0.02 -12.73
N ALA A 371 -5.20 0.60 -12.92
CA ALA A 371 -5.35 2.01 -13.28
C ALA A 371 -5.29 2.92 -12.02
N PRO A 372 -5.01 4.21 -12.18
CA PRO A 372 -5.07 5.17 -11.07
C PRO A 372 -6.47 5.23 -10.44
N ALA A 373 -6.59 4.86 -9.16
CA ALA A 373 -7.87 4.83 -8.47
C ALA A 373 -8.50 6.22 -8.29
N SER A 374 -7.69 7.28 -8.30
CA SER A 374 -8.14 8.67 -8.28
C SER A 374 -9.04 9.03 -9.47
N LEU A 375 -8.97 8.28 -10.57
CA LEU A 375 -9.74 8.53 -11.78
C LEU A 375 -11.10 7.83 -11.80
N MET A 376 -11.43 6.97 -10.83
CA MET A 376 -12.67 6.19 -10.85
C MET A 376 -13.92 7.05 -11.05
N ALA A 377 -14.03 8.18 -10.35
CA ALA A 377 -15.17 9.09 -10.50
C ALA A 377 -15.31 9.57 -11.95
N LYS A 378 -14.21 10.02 -12.57
CA LYS A 378 -14.20 10.49 -13.95
C LYS A 378 -14.42 9.38 -14.98
N GLU A 379 -13.98 8.15 -14.70
CA GLU A 379 -14.25 6.99 -15.56
C GLU A 379 -15.72 6.56 -15.52
N ILE A 380 -16.42 6.81 -14.42
CA ILE A 380 -17.87 6.62 -14.28
C ILE A 380 -18.65 7.74 -14.99
N THR A 381 -18.31 9.00 -14.72
CA THR A 381 -19.14 10.15 -15.14
C THR A 381 -18.85 10.64 -16.56
N THR A 382 -17.65 10.39 -17.12
CA THR A 382 -17.32 10.84 -18.47
C THR A 382 -17.93 9.91 -19.52
N PRO A 383 -18.86 10.37 -20.40
CA PRO A 383 -19.48 9.53 -21.39
C PRO A 383 -18.49 9.03 -22.44
N GLY A 384 -18.80 7.89 -23.08
CA GLY A 384 -18.09 7.35 -24.22
C GLY A 384 -17.82 5.86 -24.12
N ARG A 385 -17.19 5.31 -25.16
CA ARG A 385 -16.85 3.89 -25.20
C ARG A 385 -15.95 3.52 -24.04
N GLY A 386 -16.25 2.40 -23.37
CA GLY A 386 -15.51 1.92 -22.21
C GLY A 386 -15.77 2.75 -20.94
N GLN A 387 -16.84 3.54 -20.89
CA GLN A 387 -17.30 4.19 -19.65
C GLN A 387 -17.59 3.13 -18.60
N LEU A 388 -17.08 3.32 -17.38
CA LEU A 388 -17.31 2.40 -16.27
C LEU A 388 -18.79 2.40 -15.87
N ARG A 389 -19.46 1.27 -16.00
CA ARG A 389 -20.91 1.09 -15.77
C ARG A 389 -21.21 0.08 -14.66
N ALA A 390 -20.33 -0.92 -14.47
CA ALA A 390 -20.43 -1.85 -13.37
C ALA A 390 -19.15 -1.84 -12.55
N LEU A 391 -19.24 -1.71 -11.23
CA LEU A 391 -18.09 -1.68 -10.33
C LEU A 391 -18.26 -2.69 -9.19
N PHE A 392 -17.27 -3.57 -9.06
CA PHE A 392 -17.08 -4.40 -7.87
C PHE A 392 -16.07 -3.71 -6.95
N VAL A 393 -16.40 -3.61 -5.66
CA VAL A 393 -15.50 -3.07 -4.63
C VAL A 393 -15.29 -4.13 -3.57
N SER A 394 -14.06 -4.56 -3.35
CA SER A 394 -13.76 -5.59 -2.37
C SER A 394 -12.71 -5.14 -1.35
N ALA A 395 -12.98 -5.42 -0.07
CA ALA A 395 -12.09 -5.15 1.06
C ALA A 395 -11.53 -3.71 1.04
N GLY A 396 -12.38 -2.71 0.75
CA GLY A 396 -11.93 -1.34 0.59
C GLY A 396 -12.99 -0.27 0.74
N ASN A 397 -12.54 0.92 1.13
CA ASN A 397 -13.37 2.12 1.29
C ASN A 397 -12.79 3.29 0.47
N PRO A 398 -12.85 3.22 -0.88
CA PRO A 398 -12.23 4.24 -1.73
C PRO A 398 -12.80 5.64 -1.52
N VAL A 399 -14.05 5.83 -1.10
CA VAL A 399 -14.60 7.15 -0.75
C VAL A 399 -13.76 7.84 0.34
N LEU A 400 -13.16 7.11 1.27
CA LEU A 400 -12.24 7.67 2.26
C LEU A 400 -10.76 7.61 1.86
N SER A 401 -10.38 6.70 0.96
CA SER A 401 -8.96 6.42 0.71
C SER A 401 -8.41 7.00 -0.60
N VAL A 402 -9.24 7.42 -1.55
CA VAL A 402 -8.76 8.09 -2.76
C VAL A 402 -8.92 9.62 -2.66
N PRO A 403 -8.16 10.38 -3.45
CA PRO A 403 -8.38 11.83 -3.58
C PRO A 403 -9.82 12.17 -3.95
N ASN A 404 -10.31 13.30 -3.41
CA ASN A 404 -11.64 13.85 -3.71
C ASN A 404 -12.78 12.81 -3.57
N GLY A 405 -12.86 12.20 -2.38
CA GLY A 405 -13.84 11.13 -2.12
C GLY A 405 -15.31 11.53 -2.31
N ASP A 406 -15.65 12.80 -2.21
CA ASP A 406 -17.01 13.31 -2.43
C ASP A 406 -17.40 13.26 -3.91
N GLU A 407 -16.45 13.54 -4.83
CA GLU A 407 -16.65 13.33 -6.27
C GLU A 407 -16.93 11.85 -6.57
N LEU A 408 -16.14 10.95 -5.96
CA LEU A 408 -16.36 9.52 -6.13
C LEU A 408 -17.71 9.09 -5.56
N ARG A 409 -18.06 9.55 -4.35
CA ARG A 409 -19.36 9.23 -3.72
C ARG A 409 -20.53 9.58 -4.64
N SER A 410 -20.50 10.76 -5.26
CA SER A 410 -21.53 11.19 -6.20
C SER A 410 -21.54 10.35 -7.48
N ALA A 411 -20.37 10.05 -8.01
CA ALA A 411 -20.24 9.25 -9.23
C ALA A 411 -20.78 7.81 -9.08
N LEU A 412 -20.63 7.20 -7.88
CA LEU A 412 -21.09 5.83 -7.64
C LEU A 412 -22.61 5.66 -7.87
N ASP A 413 -23.40 6.72 -7.69
CA ASP A 413 -24.85 6.70 -7.95
C ASP A 413 -25.21 6.62 -9.46
N GLU A 414 -24.23 6.86 -10.36
CA GLU A 414 -24.43 6.76 -11.83
C GLU A 414 -24.15 5.37 -12.41
N LEU A 415 -23.70 4.42 -11.59
CA LEU A 415 -23.41 3.05 -12.04
C LEU A 415 -24.69 2.27 -12.35
N ASP A 416 -24.65 1.43 -13.39
CA ASP A 416 -25.73 0.48 -13.69
C ASP A 416 -25.72 -0.71 -12.71
N LEU A 417 -24.55 -1.03 -12.12
CA LEU A 417 -24.40 -2.09 -11.12
C LEU A 417 -23.23 -1.78 -10.19
N MET A 418 -23.47 -1.75 -8.90
CA MET A 418 -22.41 -1.71 -7.89
C MET A 418 -22.55 -2.87 -6.90
N VAL A 419 -21.49 -3.66 -6.75
CA VAL A 419 -21.42 -4.80 -5.82
C VAL A 419 -20.24 -4.63 -4.88
N SER A 420 -20.45 -4.80 -3.58
CA SER A 420 -19.38 -4.79 -2.59
C SER A 420 -19.19 -6.14 -1.94
N LEU A 421 -17.93 -6.55 -1.72
CA LEU A 421 -17.55 -7.70 -0.90
C LEU A 421 -16.73 -7.17 0.29
N ASP A 422 -17.31 -7.13 1.47
CA ASP A 422 -16.66 -6.51 2.63
C ASP A 422 -17.12 -7.17 3.94
N ILE A 423 -16.42 -6.82 5.03
CA ILE A 423 -16.79 -7.26 6.38
C ILE A 423 -17.69 -6.26 7.10
N TYR A 424 -17.78 -5.02 6.61
CA TYR A 424 -18.60 -3.94 7.15
C TYR A 424 -19.37 -3.21 6.08
N ARG A 425 -20.48 -2.58 6.47
CA ARG A 425 -21.09 -1.50 5.70
C ARG A 425 -20.28 -0.21 5.94
N ASN A 426 -19.66 0.33 4.90
CA ASN A 426 -18.79 1.50 4.94
C ASN A 426 -19.31 2.64 4.05
N GLU A 427 -18.62 3.78 4.00
CA GLU A 427 -19.04 4.97 3.26
C GLU A 427 -19.12 4.73 1.75
N THR A 428 -18.33 3.81 1.21
CA THR A 428 -18.37 3.44 -0.20
C THR A 428 -19.53 2.52 -0.50
N ASN A 429 -19.63 1.41 0.23
CA ASN A 429 -20.62 0.38 -0.10
C ASN A 429 -22.05 0.71 0.40
N ALA A 430 -22.21 1.80 1.17
CA ALA A 430 -23.51 2.39 1.42
C ALA A 430 -24.24 2.82 0.11
N ARG A 431 -23.51 2.92 -1.01
CA ARG A 431 -24.05 3.19 -2.36
C ARG A 431 -24.24 1.95 -3.21
N ALA A 432 -23.77 0.77 -2.75
CA ALA A 432 -23.84 -0.47 -3.53
C ALA A 432 -25.29 -0.99 -3.68
N ASP A 433 -25.59 -1.63 -4.81
CA ASP A 433 -26.83 -2.38 -5.00
C ASP A 433 -26.85 -3.63 -4.14
N TYR A 434 -25.69 -4.30 -4.02
CA TYR A 434 -25.50 -5.51 -3.22
C TYR A 434 -24.26 -5.41 -2.36
N ILE A 435 -24.37 -5.84 -1.09
CA ILE A 435 -23.23 -6.01 -0.21
C ILE A 435 -23.17 -7.49 0.20
N LEU A 436 -22.06 -8.13 -0.09
CA LEU A 436 -21.82 -9.55 0.15
C LEU A 436 -20.84 -9.72 1.32
N PRO A 437 -21.19 -10.52 2.35
CA PRO A 437 -20.36 -10.70 3.51
C PRO A 437 -19.10 -11.52 3.19
N ALA A 438 -17.94 -10.94 3.45
CA ALA A 438 -16.62 -11.55 3.25
C ALA A 438 -16.05 -12.12 4.57
N THR A 439 -15.13 -13.09 4.43
CA THR A 439 -14.40 -13.65 5.58
C THR A 439 -13.30 -12.71 6.06
N THR A 440 -13.03 -12.73 7.37
CA THR A 440 -11.81 -12.15 7.92
C THR A 440 -10.61 -13.08 7.71
N MET A 441 -9.40 -12.57 8.00
CA MET A 441 -8.18 -13.37 7.88
C MET A 441 -8.14 -14.61 8.79
N TYR A 442 -8.89 -14.66 9.88
CA TYR A 442 -8.91 -15.81 10.80
C TYR A 442 -9.96 -16.87 10.43
N GLU A 443 -10.83 -16.56 9.47
CA GLU A 443 -11.87 -17.45 8.96
C GLU A 443 -11.44 -18.19 7.68
N ARG A 444 -10.17 -18.04 7.26
CA ARG A 444 -9.61 -18.67 6.05
C ARG A 444 -8.18 -19.15 6.24
N GLU A 445 -7.83 -20.21 5.51
CA GLU A 445 -6.45 -20.64 5.34
C GLU A 445 -5.66 -19.70 4.42
N ASP A 446 -4.35 -19.55 4.61
CA ASP A 446 -3.53 -18.77 3.68
C ASP A 446 -2.02 -19.05 3.80
N PHE A 447 -1.32 -18.69 2.71
CA PHE A 447 0.12 -18.52 2.62
C PHE A 447 0.39 -17.30 1.75
N LEU A 448 0.85 -16.20 2.33
CA LEU A 448 0.94 -14.92 1.63
C LEU A 448 2.10 -14.87 0.64
N LEU A 449 1.80 -15.20 -0.62
CA LEU A 449 2.74 -15.19 -1.73
C LEU A 449 3.39 -13.82 -2.01
N PRO A 450 2.65 -12.70 -2.04
CA PRO A 450 3.20 -11.41 -2.47
C PRO A 450 4.37 -10.90 -1.62
N PHE A 451 4.42 -11.28 -0.34
CA PHE A 451 5.39 -10.74 0.61
C PHE A 451 6.62 -11.61 0.86
N GLN A 452 6.69 -12.80 0.23
CA GLN A 452 7.77 -13.77 0.49
C GLN A 452 9.18 -13.25 0.16
N ALA A 453 9.32 -12.32 -0.78
CA ALA A 453 10.59 -11.71 -1.15
C ALA A 453 10.96 -10.47 -0.33
N LEU A 454 10.11 -10.03 0.61
CA LEU A 454 10.29 -8.79 1.36
C LEU A 454 10.80 -9.02 2.79
N PHE A 455 10.96 -10.26 3.21
CA PHE A 455 11.49 -10.57 4.54
C PHE A 455 13.00 -10.30 4.61
N THR A 456 13.42 -9.56 5.63
CA THR A 456 14.85 -9.31 5.93
C THR A 456 15.57 -10.57 6.39
N THR A 457 14.85 -11.57 6.84
CA THR A 457 15.29 -12.96 7.07
C THR A 457 14.36 -13.89 6.31
N PRO A 458 14.82 -14.69 5.35
CA PRO A 458 13.98 -15.58 4.56
C PRO A 458 13.15 -16.54 5.42
N PHE A 459 11.83 -16.39 5.35
CA PHE A 459 10.89 -17.03 6.26
C PHE A 459 9.66 -17.55 5.53
N LYS A 460 9.05 -18.63 6.05
CA LYS A 460 7.78 -19.16 5.55
C LYS A 460 6.86 -19.58 6.68
N GLN A 461 5.58 -19.21 6.54
CA GLN A 461 4.51 -19.67 7.42
C GLN A 461 3.22 -19.81 6.61
N ALA A 462 2.48 -20.89 6.85
CA ALA A 462 1.11 -21.10 6.38
C ALA A 462 0.19 -21.25 7.58
N THR A 463 -1.10 -21.02 7.39
CA THR A 463 -2.10 -21.19 8.45
C THR A 463 -3.36 -21.87 7.92
N GLU A 464 -4.00 -22.65 8.76
CA GLU A 464 -5.38 -23.09 8.58
C GLU A 464 -6.35 -21.97 9.02
N ALA A 465 -7.62 -22.12 8.71
CA ALA A 465 -8.65 -21.28 9.32
C ALA A 465 -8.68 -21.49 10.84
N VAL A 466 -8.65 -20.39 11.59
CA VAL A 466 -8.68 -20.42 13.06
C VAL A 466 -10.08 -20.75 13.55
N ILE A 467 -11.09 -20.13 12.94
CA ILE A 467 -12.52 -20.34 13.18
C ILE A 467 -13.25 -20.55 11.85
N PRO A 468 -14.43 -21.19 11.85
CA PRO A 468 -15.27 -21.22 10.65
C PRO A 468 -15.75 -19.81 10.29
N PRO A 469 -16.15 -19.59 9.02
CA PRO A 469 -16.79 -18.35 8.61
C PRO A 469 -18.00 -18.02 9.48
N GLN A 470 -18.11 -16.75 9.89
CA GLN A 470 -19.19 -16.29 10.76
C GLN A 470 -20.43 -15.89 9.95
N GLY A 471 -21.60 -16.37 10.35
CA GLY A 471 -22.82 -16.19 9.57
C GLY A 471 -22.72 -16.89 8.23
N GLU A 472 -23.07 -16.20 7.16
CA GLU A 472 -23.01 -16.69 5.78
C GLU A 472 -21.79 -16.12 5.02
N ALA A 473 -20.76 -15.62 5.71
CA ALA A 473 -19.57 -15.04 5.07
C ALA A 473 -18.87 -16.07 4.15
N ARG A 474 -18.42 -15.62 2.97
CA ARG A 474 -17.70 -16.45 2.01
C ARG A 474 -16.36 -15.81 1.66
N GLU A 475 -15.38 -16.67 1.31
CA GLU A 475 -14.12 -16.19 0.73
C GLU A 475 -14.38 -15.61 -0.68
N GLU A 476 -13.78 -14.48 -0.97
CA GLU A 476 -13.99 -13.72 -2.21
C GLU A 476 -13.70 -14.53 -3.46
N TRP A 477 -12.69 -15.43 -3.43
CA TRP A 477 -12.35 -16.27 -4.57
C TRP A 477 -13.48 -17.24 -4.95
N THR A 478 -14.32 -17.66 -4.00
CA THR A 478 -15.49 -18.52 -4.28
C THR A 478 -16.57 -17.74 -5.01
N VAL A 479 -16.83 -16.51 -4.59
CA VAL A 479 -17.77 -15.60 -5.26
C VAL A 479 -17.30 -15.28 -6.67
N ILE A 480 -16.02 -15.00 -6.86
CA ILE A 480 -15.42 -14.73 -8.18
C ILE A 480 -15.62 -15.93 -9.13
N ASN A 481 -15.44 -17.17 -8.63
CA ASN A 481 -15.71 -18.36 -9.45
C ASN A 481 -17.15 -18.48 -9.92
N GLU A 482 -18.14 -18.09 -9.10
CA GLU A 482 -19.53 -18.04 -9.50
C GLU A 482 -19.76 -16.97 -10.59
N LEU A 483 -19.15 -15.77 -10.43
CA LEU A 483 -19.25 -14.70 -11.44
C LEU A 483 -18.63 -15.11 -12.79
N ILE A 484 -17.51 -15.84 -12.78
CA ILE A 484 -16.92 -16.44 -14.00
C ILE A 484 -17.92 -17.40 -14.66
N GLY A 485 -18.70 -18.14 -13.88
CA GLY A 485 -19.73 -19.04 -14.36
C GLY A 485 -20.80 -18.33 -15.19
N PHE A 486 -21.32 -17.21 -14.70
CA PHE A 486 -22.34 -16.41 -15.41
C PHE A 486 -21.83 -15.86 -16.75
N LEU A 487 -20.57 -15.44 -16.82
CA LEU A 487 -19.96 -14.91 -18.04
C LEU A 487 -19.46 -16.00 -19.00
N SER A 488 -19.63 -17.27 -18.68
CA SER A 488 -19.16 -18.39 -19.51
C SER A 488 -19.87 -18.50 -20.85
N SER A 489 -21.06 -17.94 -21.01
CA SER A 489 -21.78 -17.83 -22.28
C SER A 489 -21.22 -16.76 -23.22
N GLU A 490 -20.54 -15.73 -22.66
CA GLU A 490 -20.13 -14.53 -23.37
C GLU A 490 -18.74 -14.65 -24.02
N SER A 491 -17.91 -15.62 -23.59
CA SER A 491 -16.55 -15.80 -24.09
C SER A 491 -16.13 -17.25 -24.13
N LEU A 492 -15.58 -17.71 -25.27
CA LEU A 492 -15.03 -19.07 -25.40
C LEU A 492 -13.87 -19.33 -24.43
N LEU A 493 -13.05 -18.32 -24.15
CA LEU A 493 -11.94 -18.42 -23.20
C LEU A 493 -12.47 -18.63 -21.77
N ILE A 494 -13.44 -17.81 -21.34
CA ILE A 494 -14.08 -17.92 -20.02
C ILE A 494 -14.78 -19.26 -19.89
N ARG A 495 -15.51 -19.69 -20.93
CA ARG A 495 -16.16 -20.99 -20.97
C ARG A 495 -15.19 -22.13 -20.83
N SER A 496 -14.07 -22.10 -21.55
CA SER A 496 -13.03 -23.14 -21.49
C SER A 496 -12.42 -23.26 -20.09
N LEU A 497 -12.13 -22.13 -19.46
CA LEU A 497 -11.63 -22.09 -18.09
C LEU A 497 -12.69 -22.60 -17.09
N HIS A 498 -13.92 -22.16 -17.21
CA HIS A 498 -15.03 -22.62 -16.36
C HIS A 498 -15.21 -24.12 -16.45
N VAL A 499 -15.30 -24.67 -17.68
CA VAL A 499 -15.42 -26.13 -17.90
C VAL A 499 -14.20 -26.87 -17.32
N GLY A 500 -12.98 -26.34 -17.51
CA GLY A 500 -11.76 -26.91 -16.96
C GLY A 500 -11.75 -26.97 -15.44
N THR A 501 -12.20 -25.90 -14.78
CA THR A 501 -12.30 -25.83 -13.31
C THR A 501 -13.38 -26.79 -12.77
N GLN A 502 -14.52 -26.90 -13.45
CA GLN A 502 -15.58 -27.85 -13.10
C GLN A 502 -15.12 -29.31 -13.28
N LEU A 503 -14.41 -29.62 -14.36
CA LEU A 503 -13.83 -30.96 -14.57
C LEU A 503 -12.81 -31.29 -13.48
N ALA A 504 -11.90 -30.37 -13.15
CA ALA A 504 -10.94 -30.54 -12.06
C ALA A 504 -11.66 -30.81 -10.72
N ARG A 505 -12.76 -30.13 -10.45
CA ARG A 505 -13.59 -30.34 -9.26
C ARG A 505 -14.22 -31.74 -9.26
N ARG A 506 -14.76 -32.21 -10.40
CA ARG A 506 -15.37 -33.56 -10.54
C ARG A 506 -14.39 -34.69 -10.31
N VAL A 507 -13.10 -34.51 -10.71
CA VAL A 507 -12.06 -35.52 -10.48
C VAL A 507 -11.38 -35.35 -9.11
N GLY A 508 -11.97 -34.58 -8.18
CA GLY A 508 -11.45 -34.38 -6.82
C GLY A 508 -10.17 -33.54 -6.74
N ARG A 509 -9.85 -32.78 -7.80
CA ARG A 509 -8.67 -31.92 -7.86
C ARG A 509 -9.04 -30.46 -8.14
N PRO A 510 -9.92 -29.79 -7.34
CA PRO A 510 -10.32 -28.41 -7.57
C PRO A 510 -9.10 -27.48 -7.53
N VAL A 511 -9.10 -26.44 -8.37
CA VAL A 511 -8.10 -25.37 -8.28
C VAL A 511 -8.50 -24.46 -7.11
N THR A 512 -7.67 -24.45 -6.06
CA THR A 512 -7.90 -23.67 -4.83
C THR A 512 -6.67 -22.84 -4.48
N PRO A 513 -6.80 -21.75 -3.71
CA PRO A 513 -5.68 -20.96 -3.23
C PRO A 513 -4.61 -21.82 -2.52
N ARG A 514 -5.03 -22.77 -1.68
CA ARG A 514 -4.14 -23.70 -0.99
C ARG A 514 -3.26 -24.51 -1.96
N ARG A 515 -3.84 -25.06 -3.04
CA ARG A 515 -3.09 -25.85 -4.03
C ARG A 515 -2.10 -25.01 -4.83
N VAL A 516 -2.49 -23.78 -5.18
CA VAL A 516 -1.58 -22.84 -5.83
C VAL A 516 -0.43 -22.49 -4.89
N SER A 517 -0.72 -22.21 -3.62
CA SER A 517 0.29 -21.94 -2.60
C SER A 517 1.20 -23.13 -2.37
N ASP A 518 0.67 -24.35 -2.29
CA ASP A 518 1.48 -25.58 -2.14
C ASP A 518 2.43 -25.75 -3.31
N LEU A 519 1.97 -25.52 -4.56
CA LEU A 519 2.81 -25.56 -5.75
C LEU A 519 4.02 -24.61 -5.62
N VAL A 520 3.77 -23.37 -5.22
CA VAL A 520 4.82 -22.35 -5.06
C VAL A 520 5.77 -22.69 -3.89
N ILE A 521 5.24 -23.15 -2.77
CA ILE A 521 6.05 -23.61 -1.62
C ILE A 521 7.01 -24.73 -2.06
N ARG A 522 6.49 -25.72 -2.76
CA ARG A 522 7.26 -26.89 -3.20
C ARG A 522 8.35 -26.54 -4.21
N MET A 523 8.09 -25.57 -5.11
CA MET A 523 9.09 -25.08 -6.06
C MET A 523 10.10 -24.11 -5.45
N GLY A 524 9.70 -23.37 -4.41
CA GLY A 524 10.45 -22.27 -3.84
C GLY A 524 11.60 -22.69 -2.92
N LEU A 525 12.24 -21.70 -2.29
CA LEU A 525 13.32 -21.91 -1.33
C LEU A 525 12.83 -22.80 -0.17
N GLY A 526 13.60 -23.81 0.18
CA GLY A 526 13.23 -24.80 1.22
C GLY A 526 12.20 -25.84 0.79
N GLY A 527 11.57 -25.74 -0.39
CA GLY A 527 10.54 -26.66 -0.87
C GLY A 527 11.02 -28.09 -1.14
N ASP A 528 10.09 -29.03 -1.17
CA ASP A 528 10.37 -30.47 -1.35
C ASP A 528 10.68 -30.87 -2.80
N ARG A 529 10.56 -29.94 -3.76
CA ARG A 529 10.77 -30.22 -5.20
C ARG A 529 9.93 -31.40 -5.70
N PHE A 530 8.67 -31.46 -5.28
CA PHE A 530 7.74 -32.57 -5.58
C PHE A 530 8.23 -33.95 -5.09
N GLY A 531 8.83 -34.00 -3.90
CA GLY A 531 9.34 -35.22 -3.26
C GLY A 531 10.79 -35.54 -3.58
N LEU A 532 11.45 -34.78 -4.48
CA LEU A 532 12.87 -34.97 -4.80
C LEU A 532 13.81 -34.58 -3.64
N ARG A 533 13.37 -33.66 -2.78
CA ARG A 533 14.09 -33.23 -1.59
C ARG A 533 13.41 -33.76 -0.33
N ARG A 534 14.00 -34.77 0.30
CA ARG A 534 13.52 -35.29 1.59
C ARG A 534 13.53 -34.17 2.64
N GLY A 535 12.48 -34.09 3.43
CA GLY A 535 12.37 -33.07 4.47
C GLY A 535 12.01 -31.65 3.96
N GLY A 536 11.86 -31.47 2.64
CA GLY A 536 11.46 -30.18 2.08
C GLY A 536 10.03 -29.76 2.45
N LEU A 537 9.75 -28.47 2.32
CA LEU A 537 8.50 -27.84 2.73
C LEU A 537 7.37 -28.13 1.73
N THR A 538 6.19 -28.36 2.28
CA THR A 538 4.88 -28.36 1.61
C THR A 538 3.93 -27.52 2.45
N TYR A 539 2.77 -27.13 1.92
CA TYR A 539 1.76 -26.41 2.70
C TYR A 539 1.40 -27.18 3.98
N ARG A 540 1.14 -28.51 3.84
CA ARG A 540 0.81 -29.36 4.97
C ARG A 540 1.89 -29.36 6.05
N ARG A 541 3.16 -29.50 5.66
CA ARG A 541 4.27 -29.50 6.62
C ARG A 541 4.48 -28.14 7.30
N LEU A 542 4.24 -27.05 6.59
CA LEU A 542 4.27 -25.72 7.23
C LEU A 542 3.24 -25.60 8.34
N VAL A 543 2.05 -26.17 8.16
CA VAL A 543 1.00 -26.13 9.18
C VAL A 543 1.25 -27.14 10.30
N GLU A 544 1.57 -28.40 9.98
CA GLU A 544 1.66 -29.49 10.95
C GLU A 544 3.02 -29.52 11.68
N ASP A 545 4.14 -29.42 10.94
CA ASP A 545 5.51 -29.57 11.49
C ASP A 545 6.10 -28.21 11.95
N HIS A 546 5.61 -27.08 11.39
CA HIS A 546 6.15 -25.74 11.64
C HIS A 546 5.07 -24.70 11.95
N PRO A 547 4.24 -24.90 12.98
CA PRO A 547 3.10 -24.02 13.29
C PRO A 547 3.53 -22.59 13.67
N HIS A 548 4.75 -22.41 14.16
CA HIS A 548 5.36 -21.09 14.43
C HIS A 548 5.99 -20.46 13.17
N GLY A 549 5.91 -21.12 12.00
CA GLY A 549 6.68 -20.76 10.82
C GLY A 549 8.14 -21.24 10.89
N VAL A 550 8.87 -21.10 9.81
CA VAL A 550 10.24 -21.60 9.69
C VAL A 550 11.14 -20.62 8.95
N VAL A 551 12.33 -20.37 9.50
CA VAL A 551 13.42 -19.67 8.82
C VAL A 551 14.04 -20.65 7.82
N VAL A 552 14.09 -20.25 6.55
CA VAL A 552 14.62 -21.11 5.46
C VAL A 552 16.05 -20.75 5.07
N ALA A 553 16.53 -19.59 5.50
CA ALA A 553 17.93 -19.16 5.47
C ALA A 553 18.12 -18.07 6.53
N ASP A 554 19.30 -17.99 7.15
CA ASP A 554 19.59 -17.03 8.23
C ASP A 554 19.62 -15.59 7.71
N ASP A 555 20.15 -15.39 6.51
CA ASP A 555 20.35 -14.10 5.87
C ASP A 555 19.93 -14.11 4.40
N LEU A 556 19.76 -12.89 3.87
CA LEU A 556 19.60 -12.67 2.43
C LEU A 556 20.90 -13.02 1.70
N ALA A 557 20.80 -13.80 0.63
CA ALA A 557 21.94 -14.22 -0.17
C ALA A 557 22.33 -13.12 -1.18
N PRO A 558 23.61 -12.76 -1.31
CA PRO A 558 24.10 -11.83 -2.32
C PRO A 558 24.05 -12.45 -3.74
N GLY A 559 24.26 -11.66 -4.77
CA GLY A 559 24.32 -12.12 -6.17
C GLY A 559 22.95 -12.38 -6.79
N GLN A 560 21.88 -11.82 -6.23
CA GLN A 560 20.52 -11.97 -6.77
C GLN A 560 20.24 -10.98 -7.93
N LEU A 561 21.06 -9.98 -8.14
CA LEU A 561 20.87 -8.96 -9.17
C LEU A 561 20.68 -9.58 -10.56
N ALA A 562 21.51 -10.58 -10.92
CA ALA A 562 21.43 -11.26 -12.21
C ALA A 562 20.09 -12.00 -12.44
N LYS A 563 19.40 -12.43 -11.38
CA LYS A 563 18.07 -13.06 -11.45
C LYS A 563 16.96 -12.03 -11.57
N ASN A 564 17.19 -10.81 -11.10
CA ASN A 564 16.20 -9.73 -11.00
C ASN A 564 16.25 -8.78 -12.20
N VAL A 565 17.38 -8.61 -12.87
CA VAL A 565 17.48 -7.81 -14.10
C VAL A 565 17.05 -8.63 -15.31
N THR A 566 15.96 -8.21 -15.98
CA THR A 566 15.41 -8.92 -17.14
C THR A 566 15.94 -8.40 -18.48
N TYR A 567 16.67 -7.28 -18.51
CA TYR A 567 17.34 -6.81 -19.71
C TYR A 567 18.34 -7.85 -20.24
N LEU A 568 18.45 -7.96 -21.57
CA LEU A 568 19.27 -9.01 -22.23
C LEU A 568 20.74 -8.97 -21.82
N ASP A 569 21.31 -7.78 -21.65
CA ASP A 569 22.69 -7.59 -21.21
C ASP A 569 22.89 -7.70 -19.68
N GLY A 570 21.83 -7.96 -18.91
CA GLY A 570 21.86 -8.11 -17.48
C GLY A 570 22.25 -6.84 -16.70
N ARG A 571 22.18 -5.64 -17.31
CA ARG A 571 22.63 -4.38 -16.71
C ARG A 571 21.46 -3.47 -16.33
N ILE A 572 21.58 -2.77 -15.21
CA ILE A 572 20.65 -1.75 -14.72
C ILE A 572 20.67 -0.54 -15.67
N ARG A 573 19.52 0.09 -15.91
CA ARG A 573 19.39 1.32 -16.73
C ARG A 573 19.29 2.52 -15.79
N LEU A 574 20.30 3.39 -15.77
CA LEU A 574 20.34 4.57 -14.88
C LEU A 574 19.67 5.80 -15.51
N THR A 575 19.61 5.86 -16.84
CA THR A 575 19.13 7.03 -17.57
C THR A 575 18.00 6.65 -18.53
N ALA A 576 16.96 5.95 -18.01
CA ALA A 576 15.74 5.74 -18.79
C ALA A 576 15.14 7.11 -19.18
N PRO A 577 14.79 7.34 -20.46
CA PRO A 577 14.33 8.66 -20.93
C PRO A 577 13.16 9.22 -20.12
N GLU A 578 12.26 8.37 -19.70
CA GLU A 578 11.08 8.73 -18.91
C GLU A 578 11.49 9.29 -17.53
N LEU A 579 12.48 8.69 -16.86
CA LEU A 579 13.01 9.21 -15.60
C LEU A 579 13.77 10.53 -15.80
N MET A 580 14.52 10.66 -16.88
CA MET A 580 15.26 11.89 -17.18
C MET A 580 14.31 13.06 -17.43
N THR A 581 13.20 12.84 -18.11
CA THR A 581 12.15 13.86 -18.29
C THR A 581 11.57 14.34 -16.96
N GLU A 582 11.45 13.47 -15.96
CA GLU A 582 10.99 13.89 -14.62
C GLU A 582 12.06 14.71 -13.88
N VAL A 583 13.36 14.48 -14.13
CA VAL A 583 14.43 15.33 -13.58
C VAL A 583 14.33 16.76 -14.11
N GLU A 584 14.08 16.93 -15.43
CA GLU A 584 13.89 18.24 -16.05
C GLU A 584 12.70 19.03 -15.47
N ARG A 585 11.74 18.30 -14.86
CA ARG A 585 10.53 18.85 -14.25
C ARG A 585 10.67 19.18 -12.76
N LEU A 586 11.85 18.97 -12.16
CA LEU A 586 12.11 19.32 -10.76
C LEU A 586 12.15 20.86 -10.52
N GLY A 587 11.27 21.58 -11.20
CA GLY A 587 11.10 23.03 -11.06
C GLY A 587 10.46 23.44 -9.73
N VAL A 588 10.35 24.74 -9.49
CA VAL A 588 9.59 25.32 -8.40
C VAL A 588 8.10 25.16 -8.71
N ALA A 589 7.32 24.63 -7.77
CA ALA A 589 5.87 24.63 -7.91
C ALA A 589 5.34 26.08 -7.76
N ASP A 590 4.30 26.42 -8.51
CA ASP A 590 3.53 27.63 -8.26
C ASP A 590 2.65 27.43 -7.02
N ASP A 591 3.11 27.94 -5.88
CA ASP A 591 2.48 27.80 -4.58
C ASP A 591 1.86 29.12 -4.09
N ALA A 592 1.62 30.08 -4.98
CA ALA A 592 1.07 31.37 -4.65
C ALA A 592 -0.22 31.24 -3.83
N GLY A 593 -0.22 31.78 -2.62
CA GLY A 593 -1.36 31.71 -1.68
C GLY A 593 -1.39 30.48 -0.75
N TYR A 594 -0.49 29.48 -0.92
CA TYR A 594 -0.47 28.27 -0.11
C TYR A 594 0.92 28.03 0.51
N PRO A 595 1.27 28.76 1.60
CA PRO A 595 2.65 28.81 2.11
C PRO A 595 3.09 27.58 2.89
N LEU A 596 2.18 26.69 3.26
CA LEU A 596 2.47 25.49 4.03
C LEU A 596 2.41 24.24 3.17
N ARG A 597 3.04 23.17 3.65
CA ARG A 597 3.06 21.86 3.02
C ARG A 597 2.33 20.82 3.87
N LEU A 598 1.32 20.18 3.28
CA LEU A 598 0.65 19.05 3.91
C LEU A 598 1.46 17.77 3.72
N ILE A 599 1.58 17.00 4.78
CA ILE A 599 2.03 15.61 4.75
C ILE A 599 1.00 14.70 5.42
N GLY A 600 0.82 13.49 4.89
CA GLY A 600 0.07 12.44 5.56
C GLY A 600 0.82 11.88 6.77
N MET A 601 0.08 11.38 7.76
CA MET A 601 0.65 10.77 8.95
C MET A 601 0.05 9.39 9.20
N ARG A 602 0.91 8.41 9.49
CA ARG A 602 0.52 7.07 9.97
C ARG A 602 0.50 7.03 11.49
N GLU A 603 -0.45 6.30 12.06
CA GLU A 603 -0.57 6.10 13.50
C GLU A 603 -0.56 4.60 13.82
N ILE A 604 0.10 4.22 14.93
CA ILE A 604 0.25 2.80 15.31
C ILE A 604 -1.08 2.11 15.64
N ARG A 605 -2.09 2.88 16.04
CA ARG A 605 -3.45 2.38 16.39
C ARG A 605 -4.46 2.55 15.26
N SER A 606 -4.03 2.90 14.04
CA SER A 606 -4.89 3.07 12.88
C SER A 606 -4.36 2.22 11.72
N GLU A 607 -5.26 1.60 10.98
CA GLU A 607 -4.93 0.92 9.73
C GLU A 607 -5.86 1.42 8.63
N ASN A 608 -5.41 2.47 7.94
CA ASN A 608 -6.25 3.19 6.98
C ASN A 608 -7.61 3.54 7.65
N SER A 609 -8.75 3.20 7.03
CA SER A 609 -10.09 3.51 7.56
C SER A 609 -10.80 2.33 8.24
N TRP A 610 -10.24 1.12 8.25
CA TRP A 610 -11.04 -0.08 8.51
C TRP A 610 -10.96 -0.68 9.92
N GLN A 611 -10.10 -0.17 10.80
CA GLN A 611 -9.99 -0.61 12.21
C GLN A 611 -10.52 0.41 13.23
N HIS A 612 -11.15 1.48 12.78
CA HIS A 612 -11.69 2.51 13.68
C HIS A 612 -12.93 2.06 14.45
N ASN A 613 -13.50 0.88 14.14
CA ASN A 613 -14.61 0.31 14.92
C ASN A 613 -14.14 -0.53 16.12
N ALA A 614 -12.83 -0.75 16.29
CA ALA A 614 -12.29 -1.48 17.44
C ALA A 614 -12.10 -0.57 18.67
N PRO A 615 -12.88 -0.76 19.78
CA PRO A 615 -12.80 0.10 20.96
C PRO A 615 -11.40 0.20 21.57
N MET A 616 -10.63 -0.90 21.58
CA MET A 616 -9.25 -0.91 22.09
C MET A 616 -8.35 0.09 21.36
N LEU A 617 -8.54 0.30 20.05
CA LEU A 617 -7.73 1.20 19.26
C LEU A 617 -8.14 2.66 19.42
N LEU A 618 -9.36 2.93 19.86
CA LEU A 618 -9.90 4.28 20.10
C LEU A 618 -9.66 4.80 21.53
N ARG A 619 -9.22 3.94 22.46
CA ARG A 619 -9.02 4.31 23.88
C ARG A 619 -7.99 5.44 24.03
N GLY A 620 -8.17 6.26 25.09
CA GLY A 620 -7.20 7.24 25.56
C GLY A 620 -7.33 8.62 24.92
N GLY A 621 -8.54 9.03 24.55
CA GLY A 621 -8.81 10.42 24.12
C GLY A 621 -8.11 10.78 22.81
N ARG A 622 -8.05 9.87 21.83
CA ARG A 622 -7.50 10.16 20.52
C ARG A 622 -8.28 11.28 19.85
N SER A 623 -7.55 12.28 19.35
CA SER A 623 -8.10 13.36 18.54
C SER A 623 -7.46 13.33 17.16
N HIS A 624 -8.27 13.53 16.14
CA HIS A 624 -7.79 13.79 14.79
C HIS A 624 -7.52 15.29 14.67
N ALA A 625 -6.25 15.68 14.50
CA ALA A 625 -5.85 17.08 14.52
C ALA A 625 -4.78 17.40 13.47
N ALA A 626 -4.73 18.65 13.02
CA ALA A 626 -3.64 19.20 12.23
C ALA A 626 -2.45 19.50 13.15
N ARG A 627 -1.35 18.79 13.00
CA ARG A 627 -0.12 19.04 13.75
C ARG A 627 0.70 20.10 13.03
N MET A 628 1.09 21.15 13.75
CA MET A 628 1.89 22.22 13.18
C MET A 628 2.88 22.80 14.18
N HIS A 629 3.94 23.42 13.66
CA HIS A 629 5.01 24.00 14.47
C HIS A 629 4.50 25.25 15.24
N PRO A 630 4.98 25.51 16.49
CA PRO A 630 4.58 26.69 17.28
C PRO A 630 4.71 28.03 16.53
N ALA A 631 5.78 28.21 15.74
CA ALA A 631 5.98 29.44 14.96
C ALA A 631 4.88 29.62 13.90
N ASP A 632 4.44 28.53 13.25
CA ASP A 632 3.40 28.55 12.23
C ASP A 632 2.00 28.80 12.84
N ALA A 633 1.73 28.22 14.00
CA ALA A 633 0.50 28.42 14.77
C ALA A 633 0.40 29.87 15.26
N THR A 634 1.46 30.39 15.89
CA THR A 634 1.52 31.78 16.38
C THR A 634 1.33 32.79 15.25
N ALA A 635 1.99 32.59 14.09
CA ALA A 635 1.86 33.48 12.93
C ALA A 635 0.41 33.53 12.37
N ARG A 636 -0.45 32.58 12.75
CA ARG A 636 -1.86 32.47 12.33
C ARG A 636 -2.86 32.73 13.46
N GLY A 637 -2.35 33.08 14.64
CA GLY A 637 -3.19 33.35 15.83
C GLY A 637 -3.89 32.07 16.34
N LEU A 638 -3.27 30.89 16.17
CA LEU A 638 -3.79 29.60 16.59
C LEU A 638 -3.06 29.09 17.84
N ALA A 639 -3.81 28.52 18.76
CA ALA A 639 -3.33 27.83 19.96
C ALA A 639 -3.67 26.33 19.92
N GLU A 640 -3.14 25.57 20.90
CA GLU A 640 -3.47 24.16 21.08
C GLU A 640 -4.97 23.95 21.24
N GLY A 641 -5.56 23.07 20.43
CA GLY A 641 -6.98 22.75 20.45
C GLY A 641 -7.89 23.67 19.64
N ASP A 642 -7.41 24.80 19.13
CA ASP A 642 -8.19 25.70 18.31
C ASP A 642 -8.66 25.00 17.03
N LEU A 643 -9.90 25.30 16.61
CA LEU A 643 -10.40 24.84 15.32
C LEU A 643 -9.81 25.69 14.19
N ALA A 644 -9.21 25.03 13.22
CA ALA A 644 -8.64 25.66 12.04
C ALA A 644 -9.25 25.11 10.76
N THR A 645 -9.36 25.97 9.76
CA THR A 645 -9.62 25.58 8.38
C THR A 645 -8.28 25.34 7.69
N VAL A 646 -8.13 24.14 7.13
CA VAL A 646 -7.03 23.77 6.24
C VAL A 646 -7.58 23.72 4.81
N GLU A 647 -6.96 24.45 3.90
CA GLU A 647 -7.43 24.62 2.53
C GLU A 647 -6.29 24.39 1.54
N SER A 648 -6.58 23.67 0.47
CA SER A 648 -5.75 23.51 -0.72
C SER A 648 -6.48 24.07 -1.94
N ARG A 649 -5.86 24.00 -3.13
CA ARG A 649 -6.54 24.32 -4.39
C ARG A 649 -7.73 23.38 -4.69
N HIS A 650 -7.80 22.21 -4.04
CA HIS A 650 -8.72 21.13 -4.37
C HIS A 650 -9.88 21.00 -3.39
N GLY A 651 -9.70 21.48 -2.17
CA GLY A 651 -10.73 21.36 -1.16
C GLY A 651 -10.37 22.01 0.17
N ARG A 652 -11.27 21.84 1.12
CA ARG A 652 -11.20 22.44 2.45
C ARG A 652 -11.70 21.45 3.50
N ILE A 653 -11.02 21.43 4.65
CA ILE A 653 -11.44 20.69 5.85
C ILE A 653 -11.28 21.56 7.09
N SER A 654 -12.04 21.27 8.14
CA SER A 654 -11.92 21.95 9.44
C SER A 654 -11.66 20.92 10.53
N LEU A 655 -10.63 21.14 11.35
CA LEU A 655 -10.23 20.22 12.42
C LEU A 655 -9.42 20.97 13.51
N PRO A 656 -9.29 20.37 14.71
CA PRO A 656 -8.45 20.94 15.77
C PRO A 656 -6.98 21.02 15.36
N VAL A 657 -6.25 21.96 15.95
CA VAL A 657 -4.80 22.10 15.83
C VAL A 657 -4.11 21.44 17.02
N THR A 658 -3.03 20.70 16.76
CA THR A 658 -2.05 20.30 17.77
C THR A 658 -0.74 21.03 17.50
N VAL A 659 -0.29 21.83 18.48
CA VAL A 659 0.94 22.60 18.40
C VAL A 659 2.11 21.76 18.92
N THR A 660 3.15 21.53 18.11
CA THR A 660 4.26 20.64 18.48
C THR A 660 5.56 21.02 17.76
N GLU A 661 6.66 20.91 18.47
CA GLU A 661 8.02 21.06 17.90
C GLU A 661 8.48 19.80 17.11
N ASP A 662 7.71 18.71 17.16
CA ASP A 662 8.00 17.47 16.42
C ASP A 662 7.76 17.58 14.91
N ILE A 663 7.57 18.78 14.39
CA ILE A 663 7.38 19.03 12.96
C ILE A 663 8.18 20.26 12.54
N LYS A 664 8.75 20.19 11.34
CA LYS A 664 9.47 21.29 10.74
C LYS A 664 8.56 22.51 10.51
N PRO A 665 9.02 23.76 10.75
CA PRO A 665 8.29 24.94 10.31
C PRO A 665 7.93 24.90 8.82
N GLY A 666 6.75 25.40 8.47
CA GLY A 666 6.23 25.35 7.10
C GLY A 666 5.51 24.06 6.74
N VAL A 667 5.38 23.09 7.67
CA VAL A 667 4.78 21.78 7.43
C VAL A 667 3.57 21.56 8.34
N VAL A 668 2.53 20.92 7.81
CA VAL A 668 1.35 20.46 8.56
C VAL A 668 1.19 18.96 8.34
N ALA A 669 1.10 18.19 9.41
CA ALA A 669 0.87 16.75 9.35
C ALA A 669 -0.54 16.40 9.83
N ILE A 670 -1.29 15.65 9.01
CA ILE A 670 -2.65 15.22 9.34
C ILE A 670 -2.74 13.70 9.18
N PRO A 671 -3.25 12.95 10.19
CA PRO A 671 -3.50 11.52 10.08
C PRO A 671 -4.50 11.21 8.96
N HIS A 672 -4.24 10.16 8.16
CA HIS A 672 -5.16 9.71 7.12
C HIS A 672 -6.08 8.58 7.61
N GLY A 673 -7.12 8.27 6.83
CA GLY A 673 -8.06 7.17 7.09
C GLY A 673 -9.24 7.55 8.01
N TRP A 674 -9.32 8.79 8.43
CA TRP A 674 -10.43 9.37 9.18
C TRP A 674 -11.48 10.00 8.26
N GLY A 675 -12.60 10.43 8.82
CA GLY A 675 -13.70 11.09 8.10
C GLY A 675 -14.94 10.22 7.96
N HIS A 676 -15.18 9.32 8.92
CA HIS A 676 -16.44 8.59 9.01
C HIS A 676 -17.60 9.58 9.21
N ASN A 677 -18.63 9.47 8.39
CA ASN A 677 -19.71 10.46 8.28
C ASN A 677 -21.11 9.92 8.64
N GLY A 678 -21.17 8.74 9.25
CA GLY A 678 -22.43 8.09 9.65
C GLY A 678 -23.16 7.32 8.55
N SER A 679 -22.70 7.36 7.30
CA SER A 679 -23.33 6.59 6.20
C SER A 679 -22.98 5.10 6.23
N GLY A 680 -21.91 4.71 6.92
CA GLY A 680 -21.55 3.32 7.17
C GLY A 680 -22.22 2.74 8.43
N GLY A 681 -22.08 1.42 8.62
CA GLY A 681 -22.53 0.70 9.80
C GLY A 681 -21.51 0.66 10.97
N TRP A 682 -20.63 1.64 11.04
CA TRP A 682 -19.53 1.70 12.01
C TRP A 682 -19.98 2.33 13.32
N THR A 683 -20.58 1.59 14.24
CA THR A 683 -21.14 2.15 15.48
C THR A 683 -20.09 2.93 16.29
N GLN A 684 -18.90 2.35 16.50
CA GLN A 684 -17.86 3.00 17.29
C GLN A 684 -17.19 4.16 16.53
N ALA A 685 -16.88 3.98 15.25
CA ALA A 685 -16.27 5.02 14.42
C ALA A 685 -17.21 6.21 14.23
N ASN A 686 -18.51 5.97 14.02
CA ASN A 686 -19.52 7.03 13.90
C ASN A 686 -19.77 7.75 15.24
N ALA A 687 -19.79 7.03 16.37
CA ALA A 687 -19.88 7.66 17.69
C ALA A 687 -18.68 8.56 17.97
N ALA A 688 -17.48 8.14 17.57
CA ALA A 688 -16.29 8.99 17.65
C ALA A 688 -16.40 10.23 16.73
N ALA A 689 -17.09 10.13 15.59
CA ALA A 689 -17.30 11.23 14.66
C ALA A 689 -18.29 12.29 15.20
N GLN A 690 -19.21 11.89 16.06
CA GLN A 690 -20.28 12.77 16.59
C GLN A 690 -19.88 13.58 17.84
N ASN A 691 -18.69 13.34 18.40
CA ASN A 691 -18.22 14.14 19.52
C ASN A 691 -17.89 15.57 19.07
N ASP A 692 -18.35 16.56 19.84
CA ASP A 692 -18.15 18.01 19.61
C ASP A 692 -16.69 18.44 19.40
N LEU A 693 -15.75 17.59 19.73
CA LEU A 693 -14.31 17.79 19.56
C LEU A 693 -13.75 17.21 18.23
N GLY A 694 -14.60 16.79 17.30
CA GLY A 694 -14.16 16.25 16.01
C GLY A 694 -13.39 14.93 16.10
N ALA A 695 -13.65 14.11 17.12
CA ALA A 695 -12.92 12.85 17.38
C ALA A 695 -13.06 11.82 16.24
N GLY A 696 -14.09 11.91 15.39
CA GLY A 696 -14.25 11.10 14.16
C GLY A 696 -13.45 11.60 12.98
N GLY A 697 -12.83 12.75 13.15
CA GLY A 697 -11.95 13.34 12.19
C GLY A 697 -12.62 13.73 10.86
N VAL A 698 -11.79 14.20 9.95
CA VAL A 698 -12.18 14.60 8.60
C VAL A 698 -11.33 13.86 7.57
N ASN A 699 -11.84 13.72 6.37
CA ASN A 699 -11.10 13.07 5.29
C ASN A 699 -10.04 14.02 4.72
N VAL A 700 -8.77 13.81 5.08
CA VAL A 700 -7.65 14.63 4.58
C VAL A 700 -7.50 14.55 3.06
N ASN A 701 -7.98 13.49 2.42
CA ASN A 701 -7.91 13.32 0.97
C ASN A 701 -8.82 14.28 0.20
N ALA A 702 -9.72 15.00 0.88
CA ALA A 702 -10.46 16.13 0.30
C ALA A 702 -9.53 17.29 -0.11
N LEU A 703 -8.31 17.35 0.44
CA LEU A 703 -7.29 18.35 0.10
C LEU A 703 -6.43 17.94 -1.12
N THR A 704 -6.66 16.77 -1.70
CA THR A 704 -5.83 16.20 -2.77
C THR A 704 -6.61 16.11 -4.08
N SER A 705 -5.89 16.12 -5.21
CA SER A 705 -6.48 16.20 -6.55
C SER A 705 -6.86 14.82 -7.10
N SER A 706 -8.01 14.74 -7.77
CA SER A 706 -8.42 13.67 -8.69
C SER A 706 -8.23 14.07 -10.17
N ASP A 707 -7.67 15.27 -10.46
CA ASP A 707 -7.42 15.69 -11.84
C ASP A 707 -6.24 14.91 -12.44
N PRO A 708 -6.38 14.31 -13.63
CA PRO A 708 -5.28 13.60 -14.29
C PRO A 708 -3.99 14.42 -14.46
N ALA A 709 -4.10 15.75 -14.60
CA ALA A 709 -2.95 16.63 -14.76
C ALA A 709 -2.09 16.77 -13.50
N ASP A 710 -2.69 16.54 -12.34
CA ASP A 710 -2.04 16.67 -11.03
C ASP A 710 -1.48 15.32 -10.51
N LEU A 711 -1.82 14.21 -11.16
CA LEU A 711 -1.30 12.91 -10.77
C LEU A 711 0.14 12.72 -11.27
N GLU A 712 0.91 11.93 -10.54
CA GLU A 712 2.26 11.56 -10.95
C GLU A 712 2.19 10.77 -12.27
N ARG A 713 2.99 11.16 -13.25
CA ARG A 713 2.80 10.79 -14.66
C ARG A 713 3.25 9.37 -15.01
N LEU A 714 4.25 8.85 -14.31
CA LEU A 714 4.86 7.55 -14.65
C LEU A 714 4.11 6.38 -14.05
N ALA A 715 3.47 6.56 -12.89
CA ALA A 715 2.75 5.51 -12.19
C ALA A 715 1.27 5.84 -11.92
N GLY A 716 0.80 7.02 -12.30
CA GLY A 716 -0.55 7.48 -11.99
C GLY A 716 -0.81 7.62 -10.48
N MET A 717 0.24 7.89 -9.71
CA MET A 717 0.13 8.03 -8.26
C MET A 717 -0.60 9.30 -7.87
N ALA A 718 -1.40 9.22 -6.82
CA ALA A 718 -1.95 10.40 -6.17
C ALA A 718 -0.83 11.22 -5.50
N ASN A 719 -0.88 12.54 -5.67
CA ASN A 719 0.00 13.45 -4.97
C ASN A 719 -0.59 13.77 -3.58
N MET A 720 0.02 13.23 -2.53
CA MET A 720 -0.49 13.28 -1.14
C MET A 720 0.59 13.73 -0.14
N THR A 721 1.79 14.06 -0.61
CA THR A 721 2.90 14.57 0.21
C THR A 721 3.41 15.87 -0.41
N GLY A 722 3.62 16.89 0.42
CA GLY A 722 4.06 18.21 -0.05
C GLY A 722 2.96 19.02 -0.72
N VAL A 723 1.69 18.65 -0.52
CA VAL A 723 0.54 19.40 -1.09
C VAL A 723 0.53 20.81 -0.54
N PRO A 724 0.50 21.86 -1.39
CA PRO A 724 0.41 23.25 -0.95
C PRO A 724 -0.92 23.53 -0.25
N ILE A 725 -0.85 24.10 0.95
CA ILE A 725 -2.02 24.42 1.77
C ILE A 725 -1.87 25.79 2.47
N GLN A 726 -3.00 26.34 2.85
CA GLN A 726 -3.09 27.40 3.85
C GLN A 726 -3.87 26.92 5.08
N VAL A 727 -3.58 27.52 6.24
CA VAL A 727 -4.28 27.26 7.49
C VAL A 727 -4.71 28.60 8.09
N SER A 728 -5.97 28.69 8.54
CA SER A 728 -6.53 29.88 9.17
C SER A 728 -7.45 29.50 10.33
N ALA A 729 -7.58 30.35 11.30
CA ALA A 729 -8.55 30.17 12.38
C ALA A 729 -9.98 30.07 11.82
N LEU A 730 -10.78 29.18 12.38
CA LEU A 730 -12.21 29.09 12.04
C LEU A 730 -12.94 30.27 12.76
N THR A 731 -13.44 31.23 12.02
CA THR A 731 -14.19 32.35 12.57
C THR A 731 -15.68 32.03 12.69
N GLU A 732 -16.35 32.45 13.79
CA GLU A 732 -17.78 32.16 14.05
C GLU A 732 -18.74 32.59 12.93
N SER A 733 -18.37 33.59 12.14
CA SER A 733 -19.15 34.02 10.96
C SER A 733 -19.19 32.96 9.85
N ARG A 734 -18.18 32.09 9.78
CA ARG A 734 -18.10 30.98 8.80
C ARG A 734 -18.87 29.73 9.25
N VAL A 735 -18.98 29.49 10.57
CA VAL A 735 -19.77 28.36 11.10
C VAL A 735 -21.24 28.47 10.67
N ARG A 736 -21.81 29.70 10.67
CA ARG A 736 -23.21 29.91 10.23
C ARG A 736 -23.44 29.68 8.74
N SER A 737 -22.46 29.98 7.88
CA SER A 737 -22.59 29.75 6.44
C SER A 737 -22.41 28.27 6.05
N GLU A 738 -21.69 27.47 6.81
CA GLU A 738 -21.51 26.03 6.57
C GLU A 738 -22.70 25.21 7.09
N THR A 739 -23.36 25.63 8.18
CA THR A 739 -24.60 25.02 8.65
C THR A 739 -25.79 25.31 7.71
N ASP A 740 -25.81 26.46 7.06
CA ASP A 740 -26.84 26.83 6.08
C ASP A 740 -26.64 26.19 4.70
N ALA A 741 -25.43 25.70 4.39
CA ALA A 741 -25.11 25.02 3.13
C ALA A 741 -25.34 23.49 3.16
N GLN A 742 -25.67 22.90 4.32
CA GLN A 742 -26.12 21.51 4.37
C GLN A 742 -27.60 21.44 3.95
N PRO A 743 -27.97 20.73 2.87
CA PRO A 743 -29.36 20.55 2.52
C PRO A 743 -30.08 19.83 3.67
N ALA A 744 -31.24 20.33 4.04
CA ALA A 744 -32.09 19.79 5.08
C ALA A 744 -32.24 18.26 4.88
N ARG A 745 -31.94 17.50 5.92
CA ARG A 745 -32.15 16.06 5.98
C ARG A 745 -33.68 15.82 5.95
N THR A 746 -34.20 15.41 4.82
CA THR A 746 -35.52 14.74 4.71
C THR A 746 -35.29 13.32 4.24
#